data_bfe738bdc4610815f4edf9869bab7bc6
#
_entry.id   bfe738bdc4610815f4edf9869bab7bc6
#
_cell.length_a   1.000
_cell.length_b   1.000
_cell.length_c   1.000
_cell.angle_alpha   90.00
_cell.angle_beta   90.00
_cell.angle_gamma   90.00
#
_symmetry.space_group_name_H-M   'P 1'
#
loop_
_entity.id
_entity.type
_entity.pdbx_description
1 polymer ?
#
loop_
_entity_poly.entity_id
_entity_poly.type
_entity_poly.pdbx_seq_one_letter_code
_entity_poly.pdbx_strand_id
1 'polypeptide(L)'
;LLLARCCYLRYFSVKINLVDTEGVKKMDKAKKLLLIDGNSVAFRAFFALHQSLERFVNHDGLHTNAIYGFKKMLDNILTQVQPTHILVAFDAGKKTFRTEKFSDYKGGRSKTPSELSEQFPYLRKLLSAYGITSYELADYEADDIIGTLASQAEATDFSVTIVTGDRDLTQLATKKTTVAVTQKGVSEIELYTPAHVQEKYELTPQQIVDLKGLAGDASDNYPGVTKVGQKTALRLLHQFGSVAGIYEHLDEIKASKMKEHLIEDQKVAFLCRDLAQIRQDAPVEIQINDLKWQGENQPELISFFEEMDFRSFLTEIQPENQPVAAIEKLPVKVLQESNLADLPAQPAVVSFQLEMSGDNYHTAPFIGFTLAVDEVFYAARNVELLKSPPLKDWLESSQVKIDLFDGKRTLVGLQRLGIHLSAVDFDLLLVSYLLDTSDNSNDLGKLAQQHGYTAVVSDEEFYGRGAKYQIPSDDQLLFQHLAQKVLAISKLKVPLLKKLQANQQADLYLKIEKPLSLVLAAMEIAGIKIDTQRLTEMDSEFKEKISELEELIYQEAGEKFNLNSPKQLGVILFEKLKLPVIKKTKTGYSTAVDVLEKLRGMAPIVDNILNYRQIAKLQSTYVTGLLKVVSDQDQKVHTRYTQTLTATGRLSSVDPNLQNIPIRLAEGRKIRQA
;
A
#
# COMPACT_ATOMS: atom_id res chain seq x y z
N LEU A 1 -25.02 38.39 2.92
CA LEU A 1 -24.70 37.13 2.24
C LEU A 1 -23.22 36.73 2.47
N LEU A 2 -22.65 37.07 3.63
CA LEU A 2 -21.26 36.83 4.00
C LEU A 2 -21.14 36.45 5.48
N LEU A 3 -22.03 35.58 5.98
CA LEU A 3 -22.10 35.19 7.40
C LEU A 3 -22.66 33.78 7.61
N ALA A 4 -22.34 32.82 6.73
CA ALA A 4 -22.82 31.45 6.88
C ALA A 4 -21.80 30.38 6.41
N ARG A 5 -20.50 30.57 6.68
CA ARG A 5 -19.45 29.55 6.42
C ARG A 5 -18.30 29.57 7.44
N CYS A 6 -18.60 29.74 8.73
CA CYS A 6 -17.60 29.72 9.80
C CYS A 6 -18.05 29.01 11.08
N CYS A 7 -18.76 27.87 10.94
CA CYS A 7 -19.25 27.11 12.09
C CYS A 7 -19.00 25.60 11.96
N TYR A 8 -17.77 25.16 11.60
CA TYR A 8 -17.44 23.72 11.68
C TYR A 8 -15.99 23.42 12.06
N LEU A 9 -15.27 24.35 12.69
CA LEU A 9 -13.92 24.13 13.20
C LEU A 9 -13.67 24.93 14.49
N ARG A 10 -14.52 24.75 15.51
CA ARG A 10 -14.25 25.26 16.85
C ARG A 10 -14.98 24.39 17.90
N TYR A 11 -14.46 23.24 18.18
CA TYR A 11 -14.66 22.57 19.45
C TYR A 11 -13.40 21.80 19.79
N PHE A 12 -12.68 22.28 20.74
CA PHE A 12 -11.71 21.79 21.68
C PHE A 12 -10.45 22.68 21.76
N SER A 13 -10.66 23.89 22.29
CA SER A 13 -9.64 24.64 22.99
C SER A 13 -10.26 25.17 24.27
N VAL A 14 -10.27 24.37 25.31
CA VAL A 14 -10.58 24.83 26.66
C VAL A 14 -9.27 25.35 27.25
N LYS A 15 -9.19 26.68 27.44
CA LYS A 15 -8.18 27.32 28.30
C LYS A 15 -8.42 26.83 29.74
N ILE A 16 -7.46 26.09 30.30
CA ILE A 16 -7.41 25.80 31.71
C ILE A 16 -6.63 26.94 32.34
N ASN A 17 -7.33 27.74 33.13
CA ASN A 17 -6.71 28.67 34.10
C ASN A 17 -6.06 27.85 35.19
N LEU A 18 -4.82 28.16 35.51
CA LEU A 18 -4.07 27.69 36.66
C LEU A 18 -4.79 28.12 37.93
N VAL A 19 -5.32 27.18 38.70
CA VAL A 19 -5.67 27.33 40.09
C VAL A 19 -5.10 26.14 40.83
N ASP A 20 -4.30 26.45 41.80
CA ASP A 20 -3.70 25.71 42.92
C ASP A 20 -3.70 24.18 42.93
N THR A 21 -2.49 23.68 42.99
CA THR A 21 -2.06 22.32 43.28
C THR A 21 -2.23 21.98 44.76
N GLU A 22 -3.33 21.29 45.08
CA GLU A 22 -3.36 20.28 46.17
C GLU A 22 -4.63 19.44 46.01
N GLY A 23 -4.48 18.18 45.55
CA GLY A 23 -5.57 17.23 45.60
C GLY A 23 -6.05 16.61 44.25
N VAL A 24 -5.29 16.61 43.15
CA VAL A 24 -5.67 15.82 41.98
C VAL A 24 -5.22 14.37 42.18
N LYS A 25 -6.13 13.51 42.64
CA LYS A 25 -6.00 12.06 42.49
C LYS A 25 -5.77 11.78 41.02
N LYS A 26 -4.59 11.19 40.64
CA LYS A 26 -4.36 10.60 39.33
C LYS A 26 -5.56 9.70 39.01
N MET A 27 -6.38 10.08 38.03
CA MET A 27 -7.33 9.14 37.44
C MET A 27 -6.50 8.01 36.85
N ASP A 28 -6.55 6.83 37.45
CA ASP A 28 -5.95 5.62 36.86
C ASP A 28 -6.50 5.47 35.43
N LYS A 29 -5.61 5.45 34.46
CA LYS A 29 -6.00 5.13 33.08
C LYS A 29 -6.67 3.76 33.07
N ALA A 30 -7.87 3.68 32.52
CA ALA A 30 -8.60 2.41 32.39
C ALA A 30 -7.66 1.34 31.86
N LYS A 31 -7.55 0.20 32.55
CA LYS A 31 -6.68 -0.91 32.18
C LYS A 31 -7.21 -1.61 30.94
N LYS A 32 -6.41 -1.66 29.86
CA LYS A 32 -6.75 -2.27 28.59
C LYS A 32 -5.77 -3.38 28.26
N LEU A 33 -6.27 -4.60 28.11
CA LEU A 33 -5.48 -5.76 27.66
C LEU A 33 -5.75 -6.02 26.18
N LEU A 34 -4.69 -6.11 25.41
CA LEU A 34 -4.69 -6.52 24.00
C LEU A 34 -4.11 -7.93 23.90
N LEU A 35 -4.91 -8.87 23.39
CA LEU A 35 -4.50 -10.24 23.10
C LEU A 35 -4.54 -10.45 21.59
N ILE A 36 -3.45 -10.92 21.01
CA ILE A 36 -3.32 -11.13 19.56
C ILE A 36 -3.05 -12.60 19.28
N ASP A 37 -3.83 -13.18 18.37
CA ASP A 37 -3.55 -14.49 17.77
C ASP A 37 -2.44 -14.31 16.72
N GLY A 38 -1.21 -14.64 17.11
CA GLY A 38 -0.01 -14.44 16.31
C GLY A 38 0.02 -15.25 15.04
N ASN A 39 -0.44 -16.52 15.10
CA ASN A 39 -0.50 -17.38 13.93
C ASN A 39 -1.50 -16.84 12.90
N SER A 40 -2.70 -16.53 13.31
CA SER A 40 -3.75 -16.03 12.43
C SER A 40 -3.36 -14.70 11.75
N VAL A 41 -2.78 -13.77 12.51
CA VAL A 41 -2.31 -12.49 11.96
C VAL A 41 -1.13 -12.68 11.00
N ALA A 42 -0.17 -13.60 11.33
CA ALA A 42 0.97 -13.90 10.46
C ALA A 42 0.52 -14.53 9.12
N PHE A 43 -0.38 -15.52 9.16
CA PHE A 43 -0.96 -16.13 7.96
C PHE A 43 -1.68 -15.07 7.10
N ARG A 44 -2.46 -14.21 7.72
CA ARG A 44 -3.15 -13.13 7.01
C ARG A 44 -2.18 -12.16 6.35
N ALA A 45 -1.15 -11.72 7.05
CA ALA A 45 -0.12 -10.84 6.53
C ALA A 45 0.60 -11.47 5.33
N PHE A 46 0.98 -12.73 5.44
CA PHE A 46 1.63 -13.49 4.37
C PHE A 46 0.75 -13.55 3.10
N PHE A 47 -0.50 -14.01 3.22
CA PHE A 47 -1.37 -14.16 2.06
C PHE A 47 -1.85 -12.84 1.48
N ALA A 48 -1.93 -11.77 2.28
CA ALA A 48 -2.26 -10.43 1.77
C ALA A 48 -1.20 -9.89 0.80
N LEU A 49 0.07 -10.27 0.98
CA LEU A 49 1.20 -9.82 0.17
C LEU A 49 1.80 -10.92 -0.71
N HIS A 50 1.22 -12.12 -0.73
CA HIS A 50 1.75 -13.29 -1.44
C HIS A 50 1.91 -13.09 -2.95
N GLN A 51 1.05 -12.30 -3.59
CA GLN A 51 1.16 -12.00 -5.04
C GLN A 51 2.42 -11.18 -5.38
N SER A 52 3.05 -10.59 -4.39
CA SER A 52 4.26 -9.79 -4.52
C SER A 52 5.43 -10.36 -3.72
N LEU A 53 5.42 -11.68 -3.46
CA LEU A 53 6.38 -12.37 -2.59
C LEU A 53 7.84 -12.06 -2.96
N GLU A 54 8.16 -12.06 -4.25
CA GLU A 54 9.50 -11.77 -4.79
C GLU A 54 10.02 -10.35 -4.46
N ARG A 55 9.12 -9.42 -4.08
CA ARG A 55 9.50 -8.06 -3.68
C ARG A 55 9.87 -7.94 -2.20
N PHE A 56 9.55 -8.96 -1.44
CA PHE A 56 9.76 -9.01 0.01
C PHE A 56 10.81 -10.08 0.33
N VAL A 57 12.03 -9.86 -0.16
CA VAL A 57 13.18 -10.71 0.13
C VAL A 57 14.32 -9.80 0.60
N ASN A 58 14.89 -10.08 1.78
CA ASN A 58 16.04 -9.30 2.27
C ASN A 58 17.35 -9.76 1.60
N HIS A 59 18.45 -9.07 1.91
CA HIS A 59 19.77 -9.34 1.35
C HIS A 59 20.30 -10.77 1.61
N ASP A 60 19.78 -11.47 2.62
CA ASP A 60 20.12 -12.86 2.94
C ASP A 60 19.23 -13.87 2.21
N GLY A 61 18.28 -13.42 1.40
CA GLY A 61 17.35 -14.28 0.68
C GLY A 61 16.13 -14.71 1.49
N LEU A 62 15.94 -14.18 2.71
CA LEU A 62 14.77 -14.45 3.55
C LEU A 62 13.54 -13.72 3.02
N HIS A 63 12.42 -14.43 2.88
CA HIS A 63 11.14 -13.79 2.61
C HIS A 63 10.66 -12.98 3.82
N THR A 64 10.21 -11.75 3.60
CA THR A 64 9.86 -10.79 4.68
C THR A 64 8.43 -10.26 4.60
N ASN A 65 7.62 -10.74 3.66
CA ASN A 65 6.26 -10.26 3.41
C ASN A 65 5.32 -10.43 4.61
N ALA A 66 5.40 -11.55 5.34
CA ALA A 66 4.60 -11.75 6.55
C ALA A 66 5.03 -10.81 7.67
N ILE A 67 6.33 -10.61 7.86
CA ILE A 67 6.89 -9.70 8.86
C ILE A 67 6.46 -8.25 8.57
N TYR A 68 6.59 -7.82 7.31
CA TYR A 68 6.17 -6.49 6.85
C TYR A 68 4.68 -6.24 7.07
N GLY A 69 3.84 -7.19 6.66
CA GLY A 69 2.39 -7.10 6.81
C GLY A 69 1.96 -7.13 8.28
N PHE A 70 2.60 -8.00 9.09
CA PHE A 70 2.35 -8.12 10.53
C PHE A 70 2.66 -6.79 11.26
N LYS A 71 3.83 -6.19 10.98
CA LYS A 71 4.21 -4.87 11.54
C LYS A 71 3.15 -3.82 11.24
N LYS A 72 2.71 -3.70 9.98
CA LYS A 72 1.65 -2.73 9.62
C LYS A 72 0.32 -2.99 10.32
N MET A 73 -0.06 -4.26 10.47
CA MET A 73 -1.28 -4.61 11.22
C MET A 73 -1.13 -4.26 12.69
N LEU A 74 0.03 -4.57 13.30
CA LEU A 74 0.32 -4.30 14.70
C LEU A 74 0.25 -2.80 15.00
N ASP A 75 0.89 -1.95 14.21
CA ASP A 75 0.86 -0.48 14.39
C ASP A 75 -0.56 0.09 14.34
N ASN A 76 -1.35 -0.39 13.37
CA ASN A 76 -2.74 0.02 13.24
C ASN A 76 -3.55 -0.38 14.49
N ILE A 77 -3.37 -1.59 14.98
CA ILE A 77 -4.03 -2.11 16.18
C ILE A 77 -3.61 -1.32 17.42
N LEU A 78 -2.32 -1.09 17.61
CA LEU A 78 -1.78 -0.31 18.73
C LEU A 78 -2.35 1.11 18.76
N THR A 79 -2.42 1.76 17.58
CA THR A 79 -2.99 3.10 17.43
C THR A 79 -4.48 3.16 17.78
N GLN A 80 -5.26 2.15 17.35
CA GLN A 80 -6.71 2.11 17.58
C GLN A 80 -7.08 1.74 19.02
N VAL A 81 -6.41 0.72 19.60
CA VAL A 81 -6.74 0.16 20.90
C VAL A 81 -6.10 0.96 22.04
N GLN A 82 -4.89 1.48 21.84
CA GLN A 82 -4.07 2.14 22.87
C GLN A 82 -4.01 1.30 24.14
N PRO A 83 -3.48 0.08 24.07
CA PRO A 83 -3.47 -0.85 25.18
C PRO A 83 -2.48 -0.44 26.28
N THR A 84 -2.74 -0.90 27.51
CA THR A 84 -1.79 -0.79 28.62
C THR A 84 -1.02 -2.09 28.87
N HIS A 85 -1.59 -3.22 28.41
CA HIS A 85 -1.03 -4.56 28.54
C HIS A 85 -1.22 -5.31 27.23
N ILE A 86 -0.22 -6.08 26.80
CA ILE A 86 -0.23 -6.76 25.49
C ILE A 86 0.39 -8.15 25.59
N LEU A 87 -0.22 -9.12 24.94
CA LEU A 87 0.37 -10.43 24.67
C LEU A 87 0.02 -10.89 23.26
N VAL A 88 0.96 -11.54 22.59
CA VAL A 88 0.76 -12.26 21.34
C VAL A 88 0.91 -13.75 21.62
N ALA A 89 -0.17 -14.52 21.41
CA ALA A 89 -0.18 -15.97 21.60
C ALA A 89 0.19 -16.66 20.28
N PHE A 90 0.99 -17.72 20.38
CA PHE A 90 1.34 -18.61 19.27
C PHE A 90 1.00 -20.06 19.62
N ASP A 91 0.76 -20.89 18.59
CA ASP A 91 0.65 -22.31 18.74
C ASP A 91 2.02 -22.94 18.99
N ALA A 92 2.18 -23.75 20.04
CA ALA A 92 3.43 -24.44 20.34
C ALA A 92 3.73 -25.59 19.37
N GLY A 93 2.73 -26.13 18.69
CA GLY A 93 2.88 -27.26 17.78
C GLY A 93 1.54 -27.81 17.27
N LYS A 94 1.59 -28.99 16.64
CA LYS A 94 0.40 -29.64 16.06
C LYS A 94 -0.32 -30.57 17.04
N LYS A 95 0.37 -31.02 18.10
CA LYS A 95 -0.19 -31.94 19.07
C LYS A 95 -0.83 -31.13 20.19
N THR A 96 -2.16 -31.30 20.35
CA THR A 96 -2.94 -30.65 21.41
C THR A 96 -3.93 -31.64 22.02
N PHE A 97 -4.55 -31.32 23.14
CA PHE A 97 -5.58 -32.15 23.76
C PHE A 97 -6.74 -32.44 22.78
N ARG A 98 -6.97 -31.54 21.77
CA ARG A 98 -7.99 -31.77 20.72
C ARG A 98 -7.58 -32.90 19.79
N THR A 99 -6.32 -32.97 19.38
CA THR A 99 -5.80 -34.06 18.55
C THR A 99 -5.77 -35.42 19.29
N GLU A 100 -5.66 -35.38 20.63
CA GLU A 100 -5.78 -36.60 21.46
C GLU A 100 -7.22 -37.12 21.52
N LYS A 101 -8.20 -36.19 21.58
CA LYS A 101 -9.63 -36.54 21.56
C LYS A 101 -10.15 -36.95 20.19
N PHE A 102 -9.63 -36.37 19.14
CA PHE A 102 -10.02 -36.60 17.76
C PHE A 102 -8.81 -36.53 16.84
N SER A 103 -8.29 -37.68 16.41
CA SER A 103 -7.03 -37.78 15.64
C SER A 103 -7.01 -37.02 14.33
N ASP A 104 -8.19 -36.87 13.70
CA ASP A 104 -8.35 -36.19 12.43
C ASP A 104 -8.58 -34.68 12.58
N TYR A 105 -8.53 -34.11 13.81
CA TYR A 105 -8.67 -32.70 14.08
C TYR A 105 -7.58 -31.92 13.32
N LYS A 106 -7.97 -30.91 12.52
CA LYS A 106 -7.12 -30.16 11.60
C LYS A 106 -6.30 -30.98 10.58
N GLY A 107 -6.67 -32.28 10.41
CA GLY A 107 -5.95 -33.22 9.54
C GLY A 107 -5.97 -32.88 8.05
N GLY A 108 -6.97 -32.09 7.60
CA GLY A 108 -7.08 -31.62 6.22
C GLY A 108 -6.33 -30.33 5.90
N ARG A 109 -5.70 -29.68 6.89
CA ARG A 109 -4.98 -28.43 6.66
C ARG A 109 -3.71 -28.65 5.86
N SER A 110 -3.49 -27.83 4.82
CA SER A 110 -2.23 -27.78 4.07
C SER A 110 -1.05 -27.49 4.98
N LYS A 111 0.14 -27.97 4.60
CA LYS A 111 1.37 -27.59 5.32
C LYS A 111 1.56 -26.08 5.20
N THR A 112 2.03 -25.46 6.27
CA THR A 112 2.48 -24.05 6.24
C THR A 112 3.53 -23.88 5.14
N PRO A 113 3.38 -22.89 4.24
CA PRO A 113 4.41 -22.59 3.26
C PRO A 113 5.79 -22.43 3.92
N SER A 114 6.85 -22.94 3.27
CA SER A 114 8.23 -22.81 3.77
C SER A 114 8.60 -21.36 4.00
N GLU A 115 8.21 -20.52 3.04
CA GLU A 115 8.47 -19.07 3.03
C GLU A 115 7.79 -18.33 4.21
N LEU A 116 6.69 -18.86 4.72
CA LEU A 116 6.07 -18.34 5.94
C LEU A 116 6.73 -18.94 7.19
N SER A 117 7.05 -20.23 7.15
CA SER A 117 7.62 -20.94 8.32
C SER A 117 8.94 -20.33 8.77
N GLU A 118 9.77 -19.90 7.83
CA GLU A 118 11.06 -19.23 8.10
C GLU A 118 10.93 -17.85 8.74
N GLN A 119 9.75 -17.20 8.60
CA GLN A 119 9.51 -15.86 9.14
C GLN A 119 9.06 -15.85 10.62
N PHE A 120 8.56 -16.97 11.18
CA PHE A 120 8.07 -17.02 12.58
C PHE A 120 9.12 -16.63 13.64
N PRO A 121 10.39 -17.08 13.57
CA PRO A 121 11.41 -16.63 14.50
C PRO A 121 11.61 -15.12 14.47
N TYR A 122 11.56 -14.51 13.29
CA TYR A 122 11.71 -13.07 13.11
C TYR A 122 10.47 -12.29 13.58
N LEU A 123 9.27 -12.86 13.47
CA LEU A 123 8.07 -12.26 14.07
C LEU A 123 8.21 -12.16 15.60
N ARG A 124 8.76 -13.19 16.25
CA ARG A 124 9.04 -13.14 17.70
C ARG A 124 10.12 -12.09 18.04
N LYS A 125 11.16 -11.98 17.21
CA LYS A 125 12.20 -10.96 17.35
C LYS A 125 11.63 -9.53 17.19
N LEU A 126 10.74 -9.33 16.20
CA LEU A 126 10.01 -8.08 16.02
C LEU A 126 9.19 -7.73 17.28
N LEU A 127 8.42 -8.69 17.83
CA LEU A 127 7.61 -8.48 19.01
C LEU A 127 8.47 -8.12 20.23
N SER A 128 9.62 -8.79 20.40
CA SER A 128 10.60 -8.44 21.45
C SER A 128 11.07 -6.99 21.32
N ALA A 129 11.40 -6.54 20.11
CA ALA A 129 11.81 -5.17 19.85
C ALA A 129 10.68 -4.15 20.07
N TYR A 130 9.41 -4.56 19.92
CA TYR A 130 8.23 -3.78 20.33
C TYR A 130 7.99 -3.78 21.85
N GLY A 131 8.78 -4.52 22.63
CA GLY A 131 8.54 -4.72 24.05
C GLY A 131 7.26 -5.51 24.35
N ILE A 132 6.84 -6.37 23.39
CA ILE A 132 5.61 -7.15 23.48
C ILE A 132 5.96 -8.60 23.78
N THR A 133 5.32 -9.16 24.81
CA THR A 133 5.49 -10.56 25.20
C THR A 133 4.81 -11.48 24.18
N SER A 134 5.56 -12.43 23.65
CA SER A 134 5.03 -13.58 22.91
C SER A 134 4.97 -14.82 23.80
N TYR A 135 3.88 -15.60 23.71
CA TYR A 135 3.68 -16.76 24.57
C TYR A 135 3.13 -17.95 23.79
N GLU A 136 3.58 -19.13 24.14
CA GLU A 136 3.07 -20.41 23.64
C GLU A 136 2.99 -21.42 24.79
N LEU A 137 2.06 -22.36 24.72
CA LEU A 137 1.83 -23.37 25.76
C LEU A 137 1.72 -24.74 25.12
N ALA A 138 2.52 -25.70 25.57
CA ALA A 138 2.45 -27.06 25.09
C ALA A 138 1.07 -27.68 25.33
N ASP A 139 0.59 -28.50 24.39
CA ASP A 139 -0.70 -29.18 24.39
C ASP A 139 -1.95 -28.28 24.28
N TYR A 140 -1.78 -26.95 24.19
CA TYR A 140 -2.84 -25.95 24.00
C TYR A 140 -2.62 -25.13 22.73
N GLU A 141 -3.69 -24.58 22.21
CA GLU A 141 -3.68 -23.68 21.07
C GLU A 141 -3.61 -22.23 21.54
N ALA A 142 -3.19 -21.31 20.65
CA ALA A 142 -3.18 -19.87 20.93
C ALA A 142 -4.54 -19.36 21.43
N ASP A 143 -5.63 -19.90 20.90
CA ASP A 143 -7.00 -19.56 21.26
C ASP A 143 -7.31 -19.87 22.72
N ASP A 144 -6.78 -20.98 23.26
CA ASP A 144 -6.97 -21.38 24.65
C ASP A 144 -6.18 -20.47 25.63
N ILE A 145 -4.98 -20.04 25.22
CA ILE A 145 -4.19 -19.05 25.94
C ILE A 145 -4.96 -17.72 26.00
N ILE A 146 -5.46 -17.26 24.84
CA ILE A 146 -6.25 -16.02 24.70
C ILE A 146 -7.53 -16.11 25.54
N GLY A 147 -8.28 -17.22 25.46
CA GLY A 147 -9.50 -17.44 26.22
C GLY A 147 -9.27 -17.38 27.73
N THR A 148 -8.18 -18.03 28.19
CA THR A 148 -7.82 -18.08 29.62
C THR A 148 -7.42 -16.68 30.14
N LEU A 149 -6.54 -15.97 29.43
CA LEU A 149 -6.11 -14.63 29.83
C LEU A 149 -7.26 -13.61 29.75
N ALA A 150 -8.15 -13.72 28.76
CA ALA A 150 -9.33 -12.86 28.66
C ALA A 150 -10.25 -13.06 29.87
N SER A 151 -10.53 -14.31 30.25
CA SER A 151 -11.34 -14.63 31.43
C SER A 151 -10.73 -14.12 32.72
N GLN A 152 -9.42 -14.31 32.92
CA GLN A 152 -8.69 -13.79 34.09
C GLN A 152 -8.70 -12.24 34.16
N ALA A 153 -8.56 -11.57 32.99
CA ALA A 153 -8.56 -10.12 32.89
C ALA A 153 -9.93 -9.52 33.24
N GLU A 154 -11.02 -10.16 32.80
CA GLU A 154 -12.37 -9.71 33.14
C GLU A 154 -12.66 -9.75 34.63
N ALA A 155 -12.07 -10.72 35.35
CA ALA A 155 -12.18 -10.82 36.80
C ALA A 155 -11.43 -9.68 37.56
N THR A 156 -10.50 -8.99 36.88
CA THR A 156 -9.60 -7.98 37.46
C THR A 156 -9.75 -6.58 36.87
N ASP A 157 -10.92 -6.18 36.44
CA ASP A 157 -11.26 -4.83 35.95
C ASP A 157 -10.51 -4.34 34.70
N PHE A 158 -10.11 -5.26 33.79
CA PHE A 158 -9.62 -4.92 32.48
C PHE A 158 -10.74 -4.90 31.44
N SER A 159 -10.63 -4.00 30.47
CA SER A 159 -11.29 -4.18 29.18
C SER A 159 -10.34 -4.95 28.26
N VAL A 160 -10.85 -5.97 27.55
CA VAL A 160 -10.07 -6.85 26.71
C VAL A 160 -10.41 -6.63 25.23
N THR A 161 -9.39 -6.54 24.39
CA THR A 161 -9.54 -6.60 22.94
C THR A 161 -8.76 -7.80 22.42
N ILE A 162 -9.45 -8.73 21.76
CA ILE A 162 -8.84 -9.90 21.10
C ILE A 162 -8.73 -9.61 19.61
N VAL A 163 -7.55 -9.77 19.02
CA VAL A 163 -7.34 -9.60 17.57
C VAL A 163 -6.99 -10.94 16.95
N THR A 164 -7.79 -11.36 15.99
CA THR A 164 -7.64 -12.65 15.31
C THR A 164 -8.20 -12.58 13.87
N GLY A 165 -7.88 -13.55 13.03
CA GLY A 165 -8.58 -13.80 11.76
C GLY A 165 -9.64 -14.89 11.88
N ASP A 166 -9.69 -15.58 13.03
CA ASP A 166 -10.60 -16.67 13.28
C ASP A 166 -11.90 -16.19 13.95
N ARG A 167 -13.02 -16.57 13.39
CA ARG A 167 -14.35 -16.22 13.90
C ARG A 167 -14.77 -17.06 15.10
N ASP A 168 -14.10 -18.16 15.36
CA ASP A 168 -14.43 -19.03 16.47
C ASP A 168 -14.15 -18.33 17.81
N LEU A 169 -13.17 -17.41 17.84
CA LEU A 169 -12.92 -16.57 19.01
C LEU A 169 -14.09 -15.61 19.33
N THR A 170 -15.07 -15.42 18.43
CA THR A 170 -16.27 -14.61 18.73
C THR A 170 -17.11 -15.19 19.86
N GLN A 171 -16.93 -16.49 20.21
CA GLN A 171 -17.51 -17.12 21.39
C GLN A 171 -17.04 -16.47 22.71
N LEU A 172 -15.88 -15.77 22.69
CA LEU A 172 -15.29 -15.08 23.87
C LEU A 172 -15.81 -13.66 24.05
N ALA A 173 -16.68 -13.16 23.16
CA ALA A 173 -17.22 -11.80 23.27
C ALA A 173 -18.12 -11.67 24.49
N THR A 174 -17.83 -10.64 25.34
CA THR A 174 -18.58 -10.30 26.55
C THR A 174 -18.81 -8.78 26.63
N LYS A 175 -19.36 -8.30 27.73
CA LYS A 175 -19.47 -6.86 27.97
C LYS A 175 -18.12 -6.15 28.16
N LYS A 176 -17.07 -6.91 28.57
CA LYS A 176 -15.71 -6.40 28.80
C LYS A 176 -14.73 -6.84 27.70
N THR A 177 -15.04 -7.90 26.96
CA THR A 177 -14.19 -8.44 25.89
C THR A 177 -14.81 -8.19 24.53
N THR A 178 -14.09 -7.50 23.64
CA THR A 178 -14.43 -7.28 22.24
C THR A 178 -13.48 -8.11 21.36
N VAL A 179 -14.02 -8.86 20.41
CA VAL A 179 -13.21 -9.63 19.44
C VAL A 179 -13.13 -8.87 18.12
N ALA A 180 -11.93 -8.47 17.75
CA ALA A 180 -11.61 -7.74 16.53
C ALA A 180 -11.13 -8.72 15.44
N VAL A 181 -12.05 -9.09 14.54
CA VAL A 181 -11.76 -10.05 13.47
C VAL A 181 -11.25 -9.34 12.23
N THR A 182 -10.04 -9.68 11.80
CA THR A 182 -9.42 -9.13 10.59
C THR A 182 -10.15 -9.65 9.34
N GLN A 183 -10.53 -8.74 8.40
CA GLN A 183 -11.33 -9.09 7.21
C GLN A 183 -10.46 -9.24 5.94
N LYS A 184 -10.30 -8.19 5.11
CA LYS A 184 -9.49 -8.21 3.90
C LYS A 184 -8.24 -7.33 4.02
N GLY A 185 -7.11 -7.81 3.50
CA GLY A 185 -5.85 -7.07 3.56
C GLY A 185 -5.34 -6.91 4.98
N VAL A 186 -4.54 -5.87 5.21
CA VAL A 186 -3.86 -5.59 6.49
C VAL A 186 -4.56 -4.51 7.34
N SER A 187 -5.69 -3.94 6.89
CA SER A 187 -6.29 -2.75 7.51
C SER A 187 -7.75 -2.87 7.93
N GLU A 188 -8.49 -3.87 7.45
CA GLU A 188 -9.93 -3.98 7.74
C GLU A 188 -10.20 -4.91 8.93
N ILE A 189 -10.83 -4.36 9.98
CA ILE A 189 -11.19 -5.07 11.21
C ILE A 189 -12.69 -4.93 11.45
N GLU A 190 -13.36 -6.04 11.79
CA GLU A 190 -14.76 -6.08 12.21
C GLU A 190 -14.84 -6.39 13.71
N LEU A 191 -15.53 -5.54 14.47
CA LEU A 191 -15.61 -5.67 15.92
C LEU A 191 -16.83 -6.49 16.33
N TYR A 192 -16.61 -7.57 17.06
CA TYR A 192 -17.64 -8.45 17.60
C TYR A 192 -17.82 -8.19 19.10
N THR A 193 -18.93 -7.56 19.43
CA THR A 193 -19.51 -7.52 20.78
C THR A 193 -20.66 -8.54 20.86
N PRO A 194 -21.18 -8.87 22.05
CA PRO A 194 -22.36 -9.76 22.15
C PRO A 194 -23.54 -9.28 21.29
N ALA A 195 -23.76 -7.96 21.21
CA ALA A 195 -24.82 -7.39 20.37
C ALA A 195 -24.58 -7.64 18.88
N HIS A 196 -23.32 -7.49 18.40
CA HIS A 196 -22.98 -7.73 17.00
C HIS A 196 -23.02 -9.23 16.65
N VAL A 197 -22.63 -10.12 17.58
CA VAL A 197 -22.80 -11.57 17.41
C VAL A 197 -24.29 -11.91 17.26
N GLN A 198 -25.14 -11.33 18.11
CA GLN A 198 -26.59 -11.52 18.03
C GLN A 198 -27.18 -10.98 16.71
N GLU A 199 -26.74 -9.81 16.26
CA GLU A 199 -27.19 -9.21 15.00
C GLU A 199 -26.80 -10.08 13.79
N LYS A 200 -25.59 -10.62 13.79
CA LYS A 200 -25.01 -11.30 12.63
C LYS A 200 -25.34 -12.78 12.52
N TYR A 201 -25.39 -13.47 13.67
CA TYR A 201 -25.60 -14.90 13.72
C TYR A 201 -26.94 -15.29 14.36
N GLU A 202 -27.68 -14.32 14.90
CA GLU A 202 -28.92 -14.55 15.67
C GLU A 202 -28.69 -15.43 16.91
N LEU A 203 -27.46 -15.48 17.42
CA LEU A 203 -26.99 -16.31 18.54
C LEU A 203 -26.26 -15.45 19.57
N THR A 204 -26.24 -15.93 20.81
CA THR A 204 -25.29 -15.43 21.82
C THR A 204 -23.87 -15.92 21.52
N PRO A 205 -22.81 -15.25 22.01
CA PRO A 205 -21.44 -15.74 21.87
C PRO A 205 -21.26 -17.20 22.28
N GLN A 206 -21.83 -17.60 23.39
CA GLN A 206 -21.74 -18.97 23.93
C GLN A 206 -22.38 -20.02 22.99
N GLN A 207 -23.42 -19.65 22.25
CA GLN A 207 -24.10 -20.54 21.30
C GLN A 207 -23.29 -20.77 20.00
N ILE A 208 -22.22 -20.02 19.75
CA ILE A 208 -21.30 -20.28 18.61
C ILE A 208 -20.69 -21.68 18.75
N VAL A 209 -20.35 -22.10 19.97
CA VAL A 209 -19.83 -23.45 20.24
C VAL A 209 -20.87 -24.52 19.94
N ASP A 210 -22.12 -24.29 20.33
CA ASP A 210 -23.23 -25.22 20.07
C ASP A 210 -23.54 -25.29 18.57
N LEU A 211 -23.46 -24.18 17.85
CA LEU A 211 -23.59 -24.14 16.39
C LEU A 211 -22.55 -25.04 15.71
N LYS A 212 -21.28 -24.94 16.13
CA LYS A 212 -20.18 -25.77 15.61
C LYS A 212 -20.36 -27.25 16.02
N GLY A 213 -20.83 -27.50 17.20
CA GLY A 213 -21.15 -28.88 17.66
C GLY A 213 -22.17 -29.61 16.77
N LEU A 214 -23.20 -28.86 16.29
CA LEU A 214 -24.23 -29.41 15.42
C LEU A 214 -23.82 -29.43 13.95
N ALA A 215 -23.29 -28.32 13.43
CA ALA A 215 -22.99 -28.16 12.00
C ALA A 215 -21.63 -28.71 11.58
N GLY A 216 -20.75 -29.01 12.55
CA GLY A 216 -19.35 -29.32 12.31
C GLY A 216 -18.54 -28.14 11.84
N ASP A 217 -17.27 -28.37 11.56
CA ASP A 217 -16.36 -27.43 10.94
C ASP A 217 -15.44 -28.09 9.90
N ALA A 218 -15.62 -27.69 8.65
CA ALA A 218 -14.80 -28.19 7.56
C ALA A 218 -13.35 -27.68 7.61
N SER A 219 -13.09 -26.51 8.23
CA SER A 219 -11.74 -25.94 8.36
C SER A 219 -10.91 -26.69 9.39
N ASP A 220 -11.54 -27.17 10.45
CA ASP A 220 -10.93 -27.96 11.53
C ASP A 220 -11.20 -29.47 11.40
N ASN A 221 -11.86 -29.86 10.31
CA ASN A 221 -12.07 -31.26 9.90
C ASN A 221 -12.83 -32.11 10.92
N TYR A 222 -13.87 -31.54 11.56
CA TYR A 222 -14.80 -32.35 12.37
C TYR A 222 -16.24 -32.25 11.84
N PRO A 223 -17.00 -33.39 11.85
CA PRO A 223 -18.16 -33.58 10.97
C PRO A 223 -19.43 -32.86 11.44
N GLY A 224 -19.64 -32.69 12.74
CA GLY A 224 -20.96 -32.35 13.29
C GLY A 224 -21.98 -33.47 13.12
N VAL A 225 -23.28 -33.14 13.25
CA VAL A 225 -24.40 -34.09 13.06
C VAL A 225 -24.66 -34.29 11.57
N THR A 226 -24.82 -35.53 11.13
CA THR A 226 -25.04 -35.90 9.73
C THR A 226 -26.21 -35.14 9.11
N LYS A 227 -25.92 -34.42 8.00
CA LYS A 227 -26.89 -33.59 7.24
C LYS A 227 -27.52 -32.45 8.02
N VAL A 228 -26.96 -32.05 9.16
CA VAL A 228 -27.33 -30.86 9.90
C VAL A 228 -26.33 -29.75 9.53
N GLY A 229 -26.68 -28.93 8.56
CA GLY A 229 -25.89 -27.74 8.21
C GLY A 229 -26.29 -26.52 9.03
N GLN A 230 -25.57 -25.41 8.86
CA GLN A 230 -25.70 -24.18 9.65
C GLN A 230 -27.16 -23.68 9.80
N LYS A 231 -27.95 -23.67 8.71
CA LYS A 231 -29.36 -23.20 8.77
C LYS A 231 -30.25 -24.10 9.68
N THR A 232 -30.02 -25.42 9.67
CA THR A 232 -30.77 -26.34 10.51
C THR A 232 -30.31 -26.20 11.95
N ALA A 233 -29.00 -26.09 12.19
CA ALA A 233 -28.44 -25.90 13.52
C ALA A 233 -28.95 -24.59 14.16
N LEU A 234 -28.95 -23.48 13.43
CA LEU A 234 -29.52 -22.20 13.90
C LEU A 234 -30.97 -22.32 14.33
N ARG A 235 -31.82 -22.94 13.50
CA ARG A 235 -33.23 -23.16 13.85
C ARG A 235 -33.42 -24.00 15.12
N LEU A 236 -32.61 -25.04 15.31
CA LEU A 236 -32.64 -25.87 16.51
C LEU A 236 -32.17 -25.08 17.74
N LEU A 237 -31.13 -24.31 17.62
CA LEU A 237 -30.60 -23.50 18.72
C LEU A 237 -31.58 -22.35 19.12
N HIS A 238 -32.28 -21.76 18.17
CA HIS A 238 -33.33 -20.77 18.48
C HIS A 238 -34.49 -21.38 19.25
N GLN A 239 -34.80 -22.65 18.97
CA GLN A 239 -35.92 -23.34 19.62
C GLN A 239 -35.55 -23.92 20.99
N PHE A 240 -34.35 -24.51 21.12
CA PHE A 240 -33.95 -25.30 22.30
C PHE A 240 -32.74 -24.70 23.07
N GLY A 241 -32.16 -23.63 22.60
CA GLY A 241 -31.14 -22.83 23.28
C GLY A 241 -29.72 -23.40 23.22
N SER A 242 -29.51 -24.70 23.30
CA SER A 242 -28.19 -25.36 23.30
C SER A 242 -28.24 -26.77 22.73
N VAL A 243 -27.04 -27.34 22.46
CA VAL A 243 -26.95 -28.78 22.12
C VAL A 243 -27.59 -29.65 23.21
N ALA A 244 -27.31 -29.38 24.48
CA ALA A 244 -27.91 -30.10 25.58
C ALA A 244 -29.46 -29.99 25.58
N GLY A 245 -29.99 -28.77 25.43
CA GLY A 245 -31.43 -28.51 25.35
C GLY A 245 -32.11 -29.20 24.19
N ILE A 246 -31.45 -29.34 23.03
CA ILE A 246 -31.96 -30.10 21.89
C ILE A 246 -32.14 -31.58 22.28
N TYR A 247 -31.17 -32.19 22.98
CA TYR A 247 -31.22 -33.58 23.37
C TYR A 247 -32.16 -33.84 24.56
N GLU A 248 -32.38 -32.86 25.44
CA GLU A 248 -33.39 -32.94 26.51
C GLU A 248 -34.82 -32.87 25.97
N HIS A 249 -35.04 -32.23 24.81
CA HIS A 249 -36.35 -32.02 24.22
C HIS A 249 -36.51 -32.74 22.87
N LEU A 250 -35.77 -33.83 22.65
CA LEU A 250 -35.86 -34.61 21.41
C LEU A 250 -37.30 -35.03 21.06
N ASP A 251 -38.13 -35.29 22.07
CA ASP A 251 -39.51 -35.71 21.88
C ASP A 251 -40.39 -34.67 21.21
N GLU A 252 -40.07 -33.39 21.40
CA GLU A 252 -40.75 -32.25 20.77
C GLU A 252 -40.39 -32.08 19.28
N ILE A 253 -39.30 -32.70 18.82
CA ILE A 253 -38.88 -32.65 17.42
C ILE A 253 -39.71 -33.66 16.62
N LYS A 254 -40.40 -33.18 15.56
CA LYS A 254 -41.18 -34.04 14.67
C LYS A 254 -40.35 -35.17 14.09
N ALA A 255 -40.97 -36.38 14.02
CA ALA A 255 -40.35 -37.53 13.40
C ALA A 255 -39.88 -37.20 11.97
N SER A 256 -38.58 -37.37 11.73
CA SER A 256 -37.93 -37.03 10.48
C SER A 256 -36.52 -37.63 10.43
N LYS A 257 -35.96 -37.76 9.25
CA LYS A 257 -34.56 -38.20 9.07
C LYS A 257 -33.56 -37.30 9.84
N MET A 258 -33.88 -36.03 10.02
CA MET A 258 -33.07 -35.12 10.84
C MET A 258 -33.08 -35.57 12.32
N LYS A 259 -34.24 -35.93 12.86
CA LYS A 259 -34.35 -36.45 14.25
C LYS A 259 -33.58 -37.75 14.40
N GLU A 260 -33.68 -38.67 13.43
CA GLU A 260 -32.92 -39.94 13.42
C GLU A 260 -31.42 -39.65 13.47
N HIS A 261 -30.90 -38.77 12.63
CA HIS A 261 -29.49 -38.37 12.65
C HIS A 261 -29.06 -37.68 13.97
N LEU A 262 -29.92 -36.85 14.57
CA LEU A 262 -29.63 -36.28 15.89
C LEU A 262 -29.46 -37.36 16.94
N ILE A 263 -30.33 -38.39 16.93
CA ILE A 263 -30.25 -39.51 17.88
C ILE A 263 -28.98 -40.34 17.65
N GLU A 264 -28.70 -40.71 16.39
CA GLU A 264 -27.54 -41.51 16.01
C GLU A 264 -26.21 -40.80 16.34
N ASP A 265 -26.13 -39.51 16.04
CA ASP A 265 -24.91 -38.72 16.17
C ASP A 265 -24.79 -37.94 17.49
N GLN A 266 -25.58 -38.28 18.51
CA GLN A 266 -25.55 -37.57 19.80
C GLN A 266 -24.12 -37.42 20.36
N LYS A 267 -23.35 -38.50 20.39
CA LYS A 267 -21.98 -38.51 20.89
C LYS A 267 -21.07 -37.62 20.03
N VAL A 268 -21.29 -37.61 18.71
CA VAL A 268 -20.53 -36.77 17.76
C VAL A 268 -20.82 -35.29 17.99
N ALA A 269 -22.10 -34.94 18.20
CA ALA A 269 -22.47 -33.53 18.48
C ALA A 269 -21.78 -32.99 19.74
N PHE A 270 -21.77 -33.75 20.83
CA PHE A 270 -21.09 -33.36 22.05
C PHE A 270 -19.56 -33.34 21.91
N LEU A 271 -18.98 -34.31 21.19
CA LEU A 271 -17.55 -34.31 20.88
C LEU A 271 -17.16 -33.02 20.05
N CYS A 272 -17.88 -32.74 18.97
CA CYS A 272 -17.65 -31.60 18.12
C CYS A 272 -17.84 -30.28 18.90
N ARG A 273 -18.81 -30.21 19.79
CA ARG A 273 -19.00 -29.08 20.70
C ARG A 273 -17.79 -28.91 21.64
N ASP A 274 -17.26 -29.98 22.22
CA ASP A 274 -16.08 -29.94 23.10
C ASP A 274 -14.80 -29.54 22.33
N LEU A 275 -14.67 -29.98 21.07
CA LEU A 275 -13.57 -29.55 20.18
C LEU A 275 -13.66 -28.09 19.82
N ALA A 276 -14.86 -27.53 19.59
CA ALA A 276 -15.10 -26.15 19.28
C ALA A 276 -14.94 -25.21 20.48
N GLN A 277 -15.01 -25.74 21.72
CA GLN A 277 -14.93 -24.97 22.96
C GLN A 277 -13.50 -24.47 23.19
N ILE A 278 -13.31 -23.17 23.21
CA ILE A 278 -12.06 -22.54 23.65
C ILE A 278 -11.95 -22.65 25.17
N ARG A 279 -10.81 -23.17 25.62
CA ARG A 279 -10.54 -23.31 27.07
C ARG A 279 -10.30 -21.94 27.69
N GLN A 280 -10.78 -21.75 28.91
CA GLN A 280 -10.59 -20.53 29.71
C GLN A 280 -9.89 -20.84 31.04
N ASP A 281 -9.37 -22.05 31.15
CA ASP A 281 -8.75 -22.65 32.34
C ASP A 281 -7.41 -23.33 32.03
N ALA A 282 -6.78 -22.99 30.89
CA ALA A 282 -5.47 -23.51 30.51
C ALA A 282 -4.42 -23.11 31.58
N PRO A 283 -3.40 -23.95 31.85
CA PRO A 283 -2.40 -23.70 32.88
C PRO A 283 -1.36 -22.64 32.42
N VAL A 284 -1.82 -21.42 32.15
CA VAL A 284 -0.99 -20.30 31.75
C VAL A 284 -0.24 -19.78 32.95
N GLU A 285 1.10 -19.80 32.90
CA GLU A 285 1.96 -19.37 34.02
C GLU A 285 2.14 -17.85 34.11
N ILE A 286 1.95 -17.13 32.97
CA ILE A 286 2.16 -15.68 32.91
C ILE A 286 1.04 -14.91 33.59
N GLN A 287 1.40 -13.89 34.37
CA GLN A 287 0.44 -13.03 35.05
C GLN A 287 0.08 -11.81 34.19
N ILE A 288 -1.18 -11.35 34.24
CA ILE A 288 -1.63 -10.19 33.44
C ILE A 288 -0.84 -8.92 33.75
N ASN A 289 -0.44 -8.74 35.02
CA ASN A 289 0.34 -7.56 35.42
C ASN A 289 1.75 -7.53 34.82
N ASP A 290 2.30 -8.69 34.45
CA ASP A 290 3.62 -8.81 33.80
C ASP A 290 3.55 -8.42 32.30
N LEU A 291 2.34 -8.34 31.74
CA LEU A 291 2.09 -7.97 30.35
C LEU A 291 2.05 -6.45 30.13
N LYS A 292 2.39 -5.66 31.16
CA LYS A 292 2.39 -4.20 31.04
C LYS A 292 3.32 -3.73 29.94
N TRP A 293 2.74 -3.11 28.92
CA TRP A 293 3.50 -2.57 27.79
C TRP A 293 4.18 -1.26 28.17
N GLN A 294 5.48 -1.20 27.99
CA GLN A 294 6.30 -0.03 28.32
C GLN A 294 6.71 0.79 27.09
N GLY A 295 6.28 0.35 25.91
CA GLY A 295 6.66 0.96 24.64
C GLY A 295 7.76 0.18 23.91
N GLU A 296 8.13 0.67 22.75
CA GLU A 296 9.07 0.07 21.83
C GLU A 296 10.52 0.29 22.26
N ASN A 297 11.40 -0.68 22.01
CA ASN A 297 12.84 -0.53 22.11
C ASN A 297 13.37 -0.03 20.76
N GLN A 298 13.47 1.28 20.59
CA GLN A 298 13.88 1.89 19.31
C GLN A 298 15.25 1.37 18.77
N PRO A 299 16.31 1.24 19.56
CA PRO A 299 17.57 0.66 19.08
C PRO A 299 17.43 -0.76 18.51
N GLU A 300 16.64 -1.62 19.16
CA GLU A 300 16.38 -2.98 18.68
C GLU A 300 15.53 -2.99 17.41
N LEU A 301 14.53 -2.09 17.30
CA LEU A 301 13.72 -1.94 16.11
C LEU A 301 14.53 -1.44 14.92
N ILE A 302 15.42 -0.47 15.11
CA ILE A 302 16.33 0.01 14.06
C ILE A 302 17.19 -1.15 13.55
N SER A 303 17.85 -1.88 14.46
CA SER A 303 18.69 -3.02 14.10
C SER A 303 17.90 -4.12 13.38
N PHE A 304 16.66 -4.39 13.83
CA PHE A 304 15.77 -5.36 13.20
C PHE A 304 15.33 -4.92 11.81
N PHE A 305 14.99 -3.65 11.60
CA PHE A 305 14.58 -3.17 10.29
C PHE A 305 15.75 -3.08 9.31
N GLU A 306 16.97 -2.84 9.78
CA GLU A 306 18.17 -2.97 8.98
C GLU A 306 18.40 -4.41 8.50
N GLU A 307 18.26 -5.40 9.40
CA GLU A 307 18.37 -6.83 9.10
C GLU A 307 17.30 -7.31 8.08
N MET A 308 16.11 -6.71 8.13
CA MET A 308 14.99 -7.05 7.24
C MET A 308 14.94 -6.24 5.95
N ASP A 309 15.85 -5.29 5.74
CA ASP A 309 15.83 -4.31 4.64
C ASP A 309 14.55 -3.44 4.61
N PHE A 310 13.95 -3.16 5.76
CA PHE A 310 12.71 -2.38 5.88
C PHE A 310 12.97 -0.88 5.93
N ARG A 311 13.50 -0.32 4.84
CA ARG A 311 13.88 1.10 4.74
C ARG A 311 12.75 2.07 5.05
N SER A 312 11.52 1.77 4.59
CA SER A 312 10.35 2.62 4.89
C SER A 312 10.09 2.73 6.38
N PHE A 313 10.26 1.65 7.15
CA PHE A 313 10.08 1.66 8.60
C PHE A 313 11.24 2.30 9.34
N LEU A 314 12.45 2.20 8.83
CA LEU A 314 13.61 2.94 9.36
C LEU A 314 13.38 4.44 9.28
N THR A 315 12.82 4.92 8.18
CA THR A 315 12.47 6.34 8.01
C THR A 315 11.36 6.80 8.98
N GLU A 316 10.41 5.91 9.32
CA GLU A 316 9.34 6.21 10.29
C GLU A 316 9.86 6.30 11.74
N ILE A 317 10.86 5.49 12.12
CA ILE A 317 11.37 5.39 13.51
C ILE A 317 12.54 6.32 13.78
N GLN A 318 13.34 6.66 12.78
CA GLN A 318 14.37 7.67 12.96
C GLN A 318 13.64 9.00 13.16
N PRO A 319 13.48 9.46 14.41
CA PRO A 319 12.74 10.68 14.63
C PRO A 319 13.51 11.81 13.95
N GLU A 320 12.77 12.81 13.49
CA GLU A 320 13.21 14.18 13.26
C GLU A 320 14.03 14.81 14.42
N ASN A 321 14.52 14.01 15.37
CA ASN A 321 15.34 14.34 16.54
C ASN A 321 16.81 13.89 16.48
N GLN A 322 17.35 13.54 15.29
CA GLN A 322 18.63 14.16 15.07
C GLN A 322 18.27 15.64 14.88
N PRO A 323 18.86 16.58 15.64
CA PRO A 323 18.68 17.99 15.32
C PRO A 323 18.97 18.04 13.83
N VAL A 324 17.97 18.48 13.02
CA VAL A 324 18.20 18.89 11.64
C VAL A 324 19.43 19.73 11.80
N ALA A 325 20.59 19.20 11.44
CA ALA A 325 21.87 19.84 11.68
C ALA A 325 21.64 21.17 11.06
N ALA A 326 21.57 22.22 11.88
CA ALA A 326 20.91 23.47 11.59
C ALA A 326 21.28 23.80 10.16
N ILE A 327 20.32 23.73 9.20
CA ILE A 327 20.60 23.58 7.76
C ILE A 327 21.67 24.60 7.48
N GLU A 328 22.90 24.11 7.32
CA GLU A 328 24.09 24.97 7.27
C GLU A 328 23.82 25.92 6.13
N LYS A 329 23.75 27.20 6.45
CA LYS A 329 23.43 28.22 5.45
C LYS A 329 24.62 28.30 4.48
N LEU A 330 24.43 27.70 3.31
CA LEU A 330 25.45 27.59 2.29
C LEU A 330 25.75 29.01 1.72
N PRO A 331 27.02 29.33 1.46
CA PRO A 331 27.38 30.61 0.82
C PRO A 331 27.06 30.58 -0.67
N VAL A 332 25.79 30.90 -1.01
CA VAL A 332 25.32 30.91 -2.40
C VAL A 332 25.57 32.28 -3.03
N LYS A 333 26.31 32.31 -4.14
CA LYS A 333 26.50 33.50 -4.97
C LYS A 333 25.39 33.58 -6.01
N VAL A 334 24.63 34.66 -6.00
CA VAL A 334 23.58 34.89 -7.01
C VAL A 334 24.24 35.32 -8.31
N LEU A 335 23.99 34.55 -9.39
CA LEU A 335 24.51 34.87 -10.72
C LEU A 335 23.65 35.93 -11.40
N GLN A 336 24.35 36.87 -12.02
CA GLN A 336 23.84 37.94 -12.87
C GLN A 336 24.82 38.11 -14.04
N GLU A 337 24.39 38.76 -15.11
CA GLU A 337 25.27 39.01 -16.26
C GLU A 337 26.58 39.73 -15.85
N SER A 338 26.52 40.62 -14.86
CA SER A 338 27.65 41.42 -14.38
C SER A 338 28.76 40.62 -13.67
N ASN A 339 28.45 39.41 -13.16
CA ASN A 339 29.41 38.62 -12.39
C ASN A 339 29.72 37.22 -13.02
N LEU A 340 29.28 36.96 -14.24
CA LEU A 340 29.62 35.75 -14.96
C LEU A 340 31.13 35.60 -15.18
N ALA A 341 31.86 36.72 -15.30
CA ALA A 341 33.31 36.74 -15.44
C ALA A 341 34.05 36.22 -14.18
N ASP A 342 33.41 36.18 -13.04
CA ASP A 342 33.97 35.64 -11.78
C ASP A 342 33.93 34.10 -11.70
N LEU A 343 33.30 33.44 -12.68
CA LEU A 343 33.26 32.01 -12.76
C LEU A 343 34.63 31.43 -13.13
N PRO A 344 35.01 30.23 -12.62
CA PRO A 344 36.26 29.56 -13.02
C PRO A 344 36.32 29.33 -14.53
N ALA A 345 37.48 29.53 -15.14
CA ALA A 345 37.62 29.40 -16.59
C ALA A 345 37.34 28.00 -17.12
N GLN A 346 37.84 26.98 -16.45
CA GLN A 346 37.66 25.54 -16.82
C GLN A 346 37.56 24.67 -15.57
N PRO A 347 36.38 24.45 -15.02
CA PRO A 347 36.19 23.52 -13.89
C PRO A 347 36.36 22.07 -14.38
N ALA A 348 36.95 21.24 -13.53
CA ALA A 348 37.05 19.80 -13.81
C ALA A 348 35.69 19.09 -13.64
N VAL A 349 34.93 19.46 -12.61
CA VAL A 349 33.65 18.89 -12.26
C VAL A 349 32.67 20.01 -11.88
N VAL A 350 31.46 19.93 -12.35
CA VAL A 350 30.35 20.82 -11.98
C VAL A 350 29.19 19.94 -11.50
N SER A 351 28.74 20.13 -10.26
CA SER A 351 27.46 19.59 -9.84
C SER A 351 26.36 20.58 -10.23
N PHE A 352 25.31 20.09 -10.92
CA PHE A 352 24.34 20.95 -11.59
C PHE A 352 22.90 20.48 -11.34
N GLN A 353 22.01 21.44 -11.07
CA GLN A 353 20.56 21.24 -10.96
C GLN A 353 19.81 22.28 -11.79
N LEU A 354 19.01 21.82 -12.75
CA LEU A 354 18.03 22.64 -13.47
C LEU A 354 16.65 22.38 -12.87
N GLU A 355 16.07 23.38 -12.21
CA GLU A 355 14.81 23.25 -11.53
C GLU A 355 13.64 23.64 -12.43
N MET A 356 12.65 22.74 -12.54
CA MET A 356 11.46 22.93 -13.36
C MET A 356 10.21 22.54 -12.59
N SER A 357 9.12 23.29 -12.74
CA SER A 357 7.84 23.05 -12.08
C SER A 357 7.01 21.99 -12.83
N GLY A 358 6.78 20.85 -12.18
CA GLY A 358 5.95 19.78 -12.72
C GLY A 358 6.74 18.65 -13.39
N ASP A 359 6.03 17.55 -13.67
CA ASP A 359 6.65 16.30 -14.13
C ASP A 359 6.97 16.28 -15.61
N ASN A 360 6.15 16.95 -16.44
CA ASN A 360 6.38 16.98 -17.88
C ASN A 360 7.40 18.06 -18.26
N TYR A 361 8.66 17.72 -18.25
CA TYR A 361 9.77 18.62 -18.53
C TYR A 361 9.87 19.09 -20.01
N HIS A 362 9.07 18.56 -20.93
CA HIS A 362 8.95 19.12 -22.28
C HIS A 362 8.25 20.49 -22.27
N THR A 363 7.35 20.71 -21.32
CA THR A 363 6.54 21.94 -21.23
C THR A 363 6.66 22.66 -19.89
N ALA A 364 7.22 22.01 -18.88
CA ALA A 364 7.31 22.55 -17.52
C ALA A 364 8.01 23.90 -17.48
N PRO A 365 7.48 24.89 -16.76
CA PRO A 365 8.16 26.16 -16.53
C PRO A 365 9.48 25.98 -15.79
N PHE A 366 10.49 26.73 -16.16
CA PHE A 366 11.73 26.80 -15.42
C PHE A 366 11.55 27.63 -14.15
N ILE A 367 12.13 27.16 -13.05
CA ILE A 367 12.14 27.86 -11.76
C ILE A 367 13.47 28.59 -11.56
N GLY A 368 14.56 27.96 -12.00
CA GLY A 368 15.92 28.44 -11.86
C GLY A 368 16.94 27.34 -12.05
N PHE A 369 18.18 27.64 -11.73
CA PHE A 369 19.25 26.65 -11.72
C PHE A 369 20.26 26.96 -10.59
N THR A 370 21.00 25.93 -10.22
CA THR A 370 22.10 25.99 -9.25
C THR A 370 23.24 25.12 -9.73
N LEU A 371 24.44 25.56 -9.50
CA LEU A 371 25.64 24.78 -9.76
C LEU A 371 26.65 24.96 -8.62
N ALA A 372 27.48 23.92 -8.43
CA ALA A 372 28.63 23.98 -7.52
C ALA A 372 29.91 23.63 -8.26
N VAL A 373 30.93 24.45 -8.03
CA VAL A 373 32.30 24.27 -8.50
C VAL A 373 33.21 24.49 -7.32
N ASP A 374 34.08 23.51 -7.00
CA ASP A 374 35.05 23.60 -5.92
C ASP A 374 34.43 24.07 -4.58
N GLU A 375 33.26 23.52 -4.20
CA GLU A 375 32.49 23.87 -3.00
C GLU A 375 31.92 25.31 -2.98
N VAL A 376 32.00 26.07 -4.07
CA VAL A 376 31.35 27.35 -4.25
C VAL A 376 30.02 27.15 -4.98
N PHE A 377 28.94 27.67 -4.39
CA PHE A 377 27.58 27.53 -4.94
C PHE A 377 27.17 28.78 -5.68
N TYR A 378 26.57 28.60 -6.85
CA TYR A 378 26.04 29.65 -7.69
C TYR A 378 24.60 29.35 -8.07
N ALA A 379 23.72 30.36 -8.01
CA ALA A 379 22.29 30.14 -8.33
C ALA A 379 21.71 31.36 -9.08
N ALA A 380 20.71 31.10 -9.94
CA ALA A 380 19.91 32.11 -10.57
C ALA A 380 18.49 31.62 -10.89
N ARG A 381 17.50 32.52 -10.86
CA ARG A 381 16.18 32.27 -11.44
C ARG A 381 16.18 32.41 -12.95
N ASN A 382 16.95 33.39 -13.47
CA ASN A 382 17.02 33.63 -14.91
C ASN A 382 17.82 32.51 -15.60
N VAL A 383 17.14 31.53 -16.16
CA VAL A 383 17.77 30.41 -16.88
C VAL A 383 18.42 30.83 -18.21
N GLU A 384 18.11 32.04 -18.75
CA GLU A 384 18.74 32.56 -19.96
C GLU A 384 20.25 32.80 -19.74
N LEU A 385 20.69 32.99 -18.50
CA LEU A 385 22.12 33.10 -18.17
C LEU A 385 22.90 31.84 -18.58
N LEU A 386 22.27 30.67 -18.63
CA LEU A 386 22.89 29.44 -19.11
C LEU A 386 23.36 29.52 -20.56
N LYS A 387 22.79 30.42 -21.37
CA LYS A 387 23.22 30.69 -22.77
C LYS A 387 24.49 31.54 -22.86
N SER A 388 24.93 32.14 -21.77
CA SER A 388 26.14 32.93 -21.73
C SER A 388 27.41 32.09 -21.90
N PRO A 389 28.45 32.57 -22.58
CA PRO A 389 29.61 31.74 -22.94
C PRO A 389 30.24 30.95 -21.81
N PRO A 390 30.50 31.44 -20.61
CA PRO A 390 31.15 30.64 -19.58
C PRO A 390 30.31 29.41 -19.17
N LEU A 391 28.99 29.57 -18.99
CA LEU A 391 28.09 28.47 -18.56
C LEU A 391 27.77 27.56 -19.69
N LYS A 392 27.46 28.06 -20.87
CA LYS A 392 27.20 27.30 -22.07
C LYS A 392 28.40 26.44 -22.45
N ASP A 393 29.60 27.03 -22.43
CA ASP A 393 30.84 26.36 -22.77
C ASP A 393 31.13 25.19 -21.83
N TRP A 394 30.81 25.29 -20.52
CA TRP A 394 30.95 24.18 -19.59
C TRP A 394 29.98 23.02 -19.91
N LEU A 395 28.71 23.36 -20.12
CA LEU A 395 27.66 22.38 -20.37
C LEU A 395 27.88 21.66 -21.72
N GLU A 396 28.39 22.36 -22.72
CA GLU A 396 28.65 21.80 -24.06
C GLU A 396 30.06 21.19 -24.20
N SER A 397 30.93 21.30 -23.17
CA SER A 397 32.27 20.74 -23.18
C SER A 397 32.29 19.27 -22.79
N SER A 398 32.98 18.45 -23.59
CA SER A 398 33.24 17.06 -23.21
C SER A 398 34.36 16.92 -22.14
N GLN A 399 35.06 17.99 -21.80
CA GLN A 399 36.13 18.01 -20.82
C GLN A 399 35.62 18.32 -19.40
N VAL A 400 34.48 18.98 -19.28
CA VAL A 400 33.84 19.30 -18.00
C VAL A 400 32.89 18.18 -17.61
N LYS A 401 33.14 17.54 -16.48
CA LYS A 401 32.30 16.47 -15.95
C LYS A 401 31.10 17.05 -15.22
N ILE A 402 29.89 16.68 -15.62
CA ILE A 402 28.66 17.17 -15.02
C ILE A 402 28.04 16.07 -14.15
N ASP A 403 27.92 16.37 -12.86
CA ASP A 403 27.19 15.56 -11.88
C ASP A 403 25.79 16.15 -11.66
N LEU A 404 24.74 15.33 -11.73
CA LEU A 404 23.38 15.82 -11.69
C LEU A 404 22.38 14.80 -11.12
N PHE A 405 21.13 15.21 -11.05
CA PHE A 405 19.99 14.36 -10.74
C PHE A 405 19.02 14.37 -11.92
N ASP A 406 18.63 13.18 -12.41
CA ASP A 406 17.80 13.00 -13.61
C ASP A 406 18.41 13.68 -14.84
N GLY A 407 19.43 13.02 -15.39
CA GLY A 407 20.17 13.49 -16.57
C GLY A 407 19.29 13.68 -17.78
N LYS A 408 18.33 12.82 -18.00
CA LYS A 408 17.41 12.88 -19.13
C LYS A 408 16.50 14.12 -19.03
N ARG A 409 15.89 14.39 -17.86
CA ARG A 409 15.13 15.59 -17.57
C ARG A 409 15.97 16.84 -17.84
N THR A 410 17.20 16.86 -17.35
CA THR A 410 18.13 17.97 -17.51
C THR A 410 18.50 18.19 -18.98
N LEU A 411 18.82 17.15 -19.72
CA LEU A 411 19.12 17.20 -21.16
C LEU A 411 17.96 17.80 -21.97
N VAL A 412 16.75 17.31 -21.78
CA VAL A 412 15.57 17.83 -22.48
C VAL A 412 15.30 19.28 -22.09
N GLY A 413 15.44 19.64 -20.81
CA GLY A 413 15.29 21.01 -20.33
C GLY A 413 16.32 21.98 -20.96
N LEU A 414 17.60 21.59 -21.01
CA LEU A 414 18.66 22.38 -21.65
C LEU A 414 18.48 22.52 -23.15
N GLN A 415 18.01 21.46 -23.83
CA GLN A 415 17.70 21.50 -25.24
C GLN A 415 16.62 22.55 -25.58
N ARG A 416 15.63 22.74 -24.69
CA ARG A 416 14.62 23.81 -24.84
C ARG A 416 15.22 25.22 -24.80
N LEU A 417 16.40 25.35 -24.19
CA LEU A 417 17.20 26.61 -24.16
C LEU A 417 18.21 26.70 -25.32
N GLY A 418 18.29 25.65 -26.16
CA GLY A 418 19.29 25.58 -27.24
C GLY A 418 20.69 25.26 -26.74
N ILE A 419 20.82 24.53 -25.66
CA ILE A 419 22.09 24.10 -25.04
C ILE A 419 22.20 22.58 -25.12
N HIS A 420 23.33 22.07 -25.60
CA HIS A 420 23.61 20.65 -25.75
C HIS A 420 24.53 20.15 -24.64
N LEU A 421 24.00 19.44 -23.66
CA LEU A 421 24.81 18.83 -22.62
C LEU A 421 25.64 17.69 -23.18
N SER A 422 26.98 17.82 -23.14
CA SER A 422 27.91 16.88 -23.81
C SER A 422 28.33 15.71 -22.95
N ALA A 423 28.45 15.89 -21.61
CA ALA A 423 29.00 14.87 -20.73
C ALA A 423 28.29 14.83 -19.37
N VAL A 424 27.56 13.75 -19.13
CA VAL A 424 27.05 13.38 -17.80
C VAL A 424 28.02 12.39 -17.16
N ASP A 425 28.68 12.80 -16.08
CA ASP A 425 29.59 11.90 -15.34
C ASP A 425 28.85 11.05 -14.32
N PHE A 426 27.97 11.68 -13.53
CA PHE A 426 27.19 11.03 -12.50
C PHE A 426 25.72 11.45 -12.54
N ASP A 427 24.80 10.48 -12.48
CA ASP A 427 23.37 10.67 -12.36
C ASP A 427 22.86 9.99 -11.08
N LEU A 428 22.53 10.81 -10.07
CA LEU A 428 22.11 10.31 -8.77
C LEU A 428 20.80 9.49 -8.84
N LEU A 429 19.85 9.84 -9.73
CA LEU A 429 18.60 9.11 -9.89
C LEU A 429 18.84 7.69 -10.40
N LEU A 430 19.64 7.52 -11.45
CA LEU A 430 19.94 6.21 -12.02
C LEU A 430 20.71 5.32 -11.03
N VAL A 431 21.67 5.88 -10.33
CA VAL A 431 22.46 5.15 -9.34
C VAL A 431 21.58 4.72 -8.16
N SER A 432 20.72 5.60 -7.65
CA SER A 432 19.76 5.27 -6.58
C SER A 432 18.82 4.14 -6.99
N TYR A 433 18.26 4.22 -8.21
CA TYR A 433 17.39 3.18 -8.75
C TYR A 433 18.08 1.83 -8.88
N LEU A 434 19.34 1.78 -9.35
CA LEU A 434 20.08 0.51 -9.46
C LEU A 434 20.37 -0.11 -8.10
N LEU A 435 20.60 0.71 -7.08
CA LEU A 435 20.83 0.23 -5.70
C LEU A 435 19.54 -0.27 -5.05
N ASP A 436 18.36 0.29 -5.43
CA ASP A 436 17.07 -0.13 -4.94
C ASP A 436 15.97 0.08 -6.00
N THR A 437 15.71 -0.95 -6.80
CA THR A 437 14.69 -0.90 -7.85
C THR A 437 13.24 -0.89 -7.32
N SER A 438 13.03 -1.09 -6.02
CA SER A 438 11.71 -1.02 -5.39
C SER A 438 11.30 0.42 -5.08
N ASP A 439 12.27 1.33 -4.96
CA ASP A 439 12.04 2.76 -4.80
C ASP A 439 11.98 3.44 -6.17
N ASN A 440 10.81 3.95 -6.50
CA ASN A 440 10.55 4.68 -7.73
C ASN A 440 10.39 6.20 -7.50
N SER A 441 10.96 6.73 -6.42
CA SER A 441 10.95 8.16 -6.14
C SER A 441 11.74 8.93 -7.19
N ASN A 442 11.18 10.05 -7.66
CA ASN A 442 11.85 11.04 -8.51
C ASN A 442 12.15 12.33 -7.74
N ASP A 443 12.18 12.26 -6.41
CA ASP A 443 12.45 13.39 -5.52
C ASP A 443 13.87 13.27 -4.97
N LEU A 444 14.73 14.21 -5.31
CA LEU A 444 16.14 14.20 -4.89
C LEU A 444 16.28 14.23 -3.37
N GLY A 445 15.45 15.01 -2.68
CA GLY A 445 15.49 15.10 -1.22
C GLY A 445 15.16 13.79 -0.56
N LYS A 446 14.10 13.11 -1.01
CA LYS A 446 13.73 11.76 -0.51
C LYS A 446 14.86 10.74 -0.74
N LEU A 447 15.40 10.69 -1.96
CA LEU A 447 16.49 9.77 -2.29
C LEU A 447 17.77 10.07 -1.52
N ALA A 448 18.11 11.35 -1.34
CA ALA A 448 19.27 11.75 -0.54
C ALA A 448 19.15 11.31 0.91
N GLN A 449 17.97 11.51 1.52
CA GLN A 449 17.67 11.07 2.89
C GLN A 449 17.79 9.55 3.04
N GLN A 450 17.29 8.76 2.09
CA GLN A 450 17.42 7.30 2.08
C GLN A 450 18.88 6.83 2.02
N HIS A 451 19.73 7.61 1.39
CA HIS A 451 21.17 7.34 1.33
C HIS A 451 21.95 7.97 2.49
N GLY A 452 21.27 8.48 3.53
CA GLY A 452 21.87 9.00 4.75
C GLY A 452 22.28 10.48 4.68
N TYR A 453 21.86 11.23 3.64
CA TYR A 453 22.08 12.66 3.55
C TYR A 453 20.78 13.41 3.85
N THR A 454 20.64 13.93 5.09
CA THR A 454 19.38 14.49 5.62
C THR A 454 19.30 16.01 5.54
N ALA A 455 20.35 16.71 5.04
CA ALA A 455 20.38 18.17 5.01
C ALA A 455 19.49 18.80 3.91
N VAL A 456 18.93 17.99 2.99
CA VAL A 456 18.01 18.44 1.95
C VAL A 456 16.62 17.88 2.20
N VAL A 457 15.61 18.76 2.25
CA VAL A 457 14.20 18.35 2.38
C VAL A 457 13.63 17.93 1.02
N SER A 458 12.56 17.14 1.04
CA SER A 458 11.88 16.73 -0.19
C SER A 458 11.21 17.90 -0.89
N ASP A 459 10.99 17.76 -2.21
CA ASP A 459 10.27 18.79 -2.99
C ASP A 459 8.82 18.94 -2.52
N GLU A 460 8.18 17.85 -2.08
CA GLU A 460 6.84 17.90 -1.51
C GLU A 460 6.79 18.72 -0.21
N GLU A 461 7.81 18.59 0.63
CA GLU A 461 7.93 19.35 1.88
C GLU A 461 8.25 20.82 1.60
N PHE A 462 9.14 21.11 0.64
CA PHE A 462 9.58 22.46 0.31
C PHE A 462 8.55 23.26 -0.48
N TYR A 463 8.00 22.70 -1.56
CA TYR A 463 7.04 23.36 -2.45
C TYR A 463 5.58 23.13 -2.05
N GLY A 464 5.27 22.12 -1.24
CA GLY A 464 3.92 21.69 -0.94
C GLY A 464 3.35 20.76 -2.01
N ARG A 465 2.13 20.21 -1.78
CA ARG A 465 1.48 19.24 -2.65
C ARG A 465 0.11 19.69 -3.14
N GLY A 466 -0.22 19.42 -4.40
CA GLY A 466 -1.53 19.69 -5.01
C GLY A 466 -1.90 21.17 -4.92
N ALA A 467 -3.03 21.50 -4.31
CA ALA A 467 -3.50 22.89 -4.15
C ALA A 467 -2.61 23.75 -3.24
N LYS A 468 -1.69 23.16 -2.49
CA LYS A 468 -0.72 23.87 -1.63
C LYS A 468 0.63 24.08 -2.30
N TYR A 469 0.82 23.57 -3.52
CA TYR A 469 2.07 23.75 -4.26
C TYR A 469 2.33 25.23 -4.55
N GLN A 470 3.46 25.73 -4.10
CA GLN A 470 3.85 27.14 -4.25
C GLN A 470 5.37 27.25 -4.37
N ILE A 471 5.83 27.95 -5.42
CA ILE A 471 7.23 28.31 -5.57
C ILE A 471 7.49 29.51 -4.66
N PRO A 472 8.48 29.46 -3.73
CA PRO A 472 8.80 30.59 -2.87
C PRO A 472 9.17 31.85 -3.69
N SER A 473 8.63 33.00 -3.30
CA SER A 473 9.00 34.29 -3.87
C SER A 473 10.36 34.79 -3.35
N ASP A 474 10.80 34.30 -2.18
CA ASP A 474 12.09 34.57 -1.58
C ASP A 474 13.20 33.78 -2.29
N ASP A 475 14.08 34.53 -2.98
CA ASP A 475 15.21 33.97 -3.70
C ASP A 475 16.22 33.31 -2.78
N GLN A 476 16.44 33.83 -1.57
CA GLN A 476 17.37 33.19 -0.63
C GLN A 476 16.91 31.83 -0.20
N LEU A 477 15.62 31.70 0.11
CA LEU A 477 15.03 30.42 0.51
C LEU A 477 15.14 29.40 -0.63
N LEU A 478 14.76 29.79 -1.85
CA LEU A 478 14.86 28.93 -3.02
C LEU A 478 16.31 28.51 -3.30
N PHE A 479 17.23 29.45 -3.33
CA PHE A 479 18.63 29.16 -3.66
C PHE A 479 19.32 28.31 -2.60
N GLN A 480 18.96 28.47 -1.32
CA GLN A 480 19.44 27.56 -0.27
C GLN A 480 18.96 26.11 -0.52
N HIS A 481 17.67 25.91 -0.84
CA HIS A 481 17.15 24.58 -1.16
C HIS A 481 17.85 23.95 -2.37
N LEU A 482 17.99 24.71 -3.45
CA LEU A 482 18.68 24.22 -4.66
C LEU A 482 20.19 23.95 -4.42
N ALA A 483 20.85 24.76 -3.60
CA ALA A 483 22.26 24.53 -3.23
C ALA A 483 22.41 23.24 -2.39
N GLN A 484 21.48 22.96 -1.48
CA GLN A 484 21.46 21.69 -0.75
C GLN A 484 21.27 20.49 -1.68
N LYS A 485 20.41 20.61 -2.72
CA LYS A 485 20.28 19.56 -3.75
C LYS A 485 21.62 19.30 -4.44
N VAL A 486 22.32 20.33 -4.89
CA VAL A 486 23.61 20.20 -5.58
C VAL A 486 24.70 19.64 -4.66
N LEU A 487 24.71 20.06 -3.38
CA LEU A 487 25.60 19.52 -2.38
C LEU A 487 25.33 18.03 -2.12
N ALA A 488 24.05 17.60 -2.06
CA ALA A 488 23.68 16.20 -1.94
C ALA A 488 24.21 15.35 -3.10
N ILE A 489 24.07 15.83 -4.35
CA ILE A 489 24.63 15.16 -5.54
C ILE A 489 26.13 14.94 -5.38
N SER A 490 26.87 15.98 -5.00
CA SER A 490 28.32 15.92 -4.81
C SER A 490 28.73 14.95 -3.68
N LYS A 491 28.09 15.04 -2.51
CA LYS A 491 28.41 14.22 -1.33
C LYS A 491 28.07 12.74 -1.51
N LEU A 492 26.99 12.44 -2.24
CA LEU A 492 26.53 11.06 -2.46
C LEU A 492 27.25 10.33 -3.59
N LYS A 493 27.89 11.03 -4.53
CA LYS A 493 28.57 10.43 -5.68
C LYS A 493 29.52 9.29 -5.30
N VAL A 494 30.52 9.59 -4.49
CA VAL A 494 31.58 8.62 -4.15
C VAL A 494 31.04 7.44 -3.33
N PRO A 495 30.25 7.64 -2.26
CA PRO A 495 29.67 6.51 -1.51
C PRO A 495 28.81 5.59 -2.37
N LEU A 496 27.94 6.15 -3.22
CA LEU A 496 27.01 5.35 -4.01
C LEU A 496 27.70 4.61 -5.15
N LEU A 497 28.69 5.20 -5.82
CA LEU A 497 29.50 4.49 -6.82
C LEU A 497 30.29 3.33 -6.20
N LYS A 498 30.78 3.48 -4.96
CA LYS A 498 31.40 2.36 -4.22
C LYS A 498 30.41 1.23 -3.93
N LYS A 499 29.16 1.57 -3.55
CA LYS A 499 28.09 0.58 -3.35
C LYS A 499 27.75 -0.15 -4.64
N LEU A 500 27.61 0.57 -5.77
CA LEU A 500 27.40 -0.08 -7.08
C LEU A 500 28.53 -1.05 -7.45
N GLN A 501 29.78 -0.67 -7.16
CA GLN A 501 30.93 -1.55 -7.43
C GLN A 501 30.90 -2.77 -6.54
N ALA A 502 30.61 -2.64 -5.25
CA ALA A 502 30.47 -3.75 -4.32
C ALA A 502 29.34 -4.71 -4.74
N ASN A 503 28.22 -4.19 -5.25
CA ASN A 503 27.09 -4.96 -5.77
C ASN A 503 27.32 -5.51 -7.19
N GLN A 504 28.49 -5.29 -7.81
CA GLN A 504 28.79 -5.68 -9.20
C GLN A 504 27.85 -5.03 -10.25
N GLN A 505 27.27 -3.86 -9.93
CA GLN A 505 26.35 -3.13 -10.79
C GLN A 505 27.01 -1.96 -11.56
N ALA A 506 28.30 -1.68 -11.31
CA ALA A 506 29.01 -0.56 -11.93
C ALA A 506 29.02 -0.63 -13.46
N ASP A 507 29.25 -1.81 -14.03
CA ASP A 507 29.24 -2.02 -15.49
C ASP A 507 27.85 -1.81 -16.07
N LEU A 508 26.78 -2.25 -15.39
CA LEU A 508 25.40 -2.00 -15.78
C LEU A 508 25.12 -0.48 -15.86
N TYR A 509 25.53 0.25 -14.82
CA TYR A 509 25.39 1.71 -14.82
C TYR A 509 26.17 2.38 -15.96
N LEU A 510 27.47 2.09 -16.06
CA LEU A 510 28.36 2.82 -16.98
C LEU A 510 28.16 2.45 -18.45
N LYS A 511 27.86 1.17 -18.74
CA LYS A 511 27.80 0.66 -20.12
C LYS A 511 26.39 0.59 -20.68
N ILE A 512 25.36 0.56 -19.84
CA ILE A 512 23.96 0.39 -20.27
C ILE A 512 23.09 1.56 -19.80
N GLU A 513 22.83 1.74 -18.52
CA GLU A 513 21.80 2.64 -18.01
C GLU A 513 22.12 4.11 -18.28
N LYS A 514 23.33 4.56 -18.03
CA LYS A 514 23.77 5.93 -18.27
C LYS A 514 23.78 6.27 -19.78
N PRO A 515 24.37 5.46 -20.69
CA PRO A 515 24.25 5.70 -22.12
C PRO A 515 22.81 5.64 -22.65
N LEU A 516 21.98 4.74 -22.12
CA LEU A 516 20.60 4.60 -22.50
C LEU A 516 19.79 5.88 -22.19
N SER A 517 20.06 6.54 -21.05
CA SER A 517 19.36 7.79 -20.71
C SER A 517 19.59 8.88 -21.76
N LEU A 518 20.78 8.97 -22.36
CA LEU A 518 21.10 9.90 -23.44
C LEU A 518 20.34 9.56 -24.74
N VAL A 519 20.25 8.27 -25.07
CA VAL A 519 19.48 7.79 -26.22
C VAL A 519 18.00 8.10 -26.04
N LEU A 520 17.45 7.82 -24.85
CA LEU A 520 16.05 8.11 -24.53
C LEU A 520 15.77 9.62 -24.58
N ALA A 521 16.69 10.47 -24.07
CA ALA A 521 16.55 11.91 -24.20
C ALA A 521 16.49 12.35 -25.68
N ALA A 522 17.37 11.81 -26.52
CA ALA A 522 17.37 12.10 -27.97
C ALA A 522 16.06 11.66 -28.64
N MET A 523 15.51 10.48 -28.28
CA MET A 523 14.22 10.01 -28.76
C MET A 523 13.07 10.92 -28.34
N GLU A 524 13.05 11.37 -27.09
CA GLU A 524 12.06 12.30 -26.55
C GLU A 524 12.12 13.66 -27.25
N ILE A 525 13.33 14.19 -27.47
CA ILE A 525 13.55 15.46 -28.20
C ILE A 525 13.13 15.33 -29.67
N ALA A 526 13.47 14.21 -30.31
CA ALA A 526 13.09 13.97 -31.70
C ALA A 526 11.57 13.92 -31.89
N GLY A 527 10.85 13.36 -30.91
CA GLY A 527 9.41 13.20 -30.95
C GLY A 527 8.92 12.25 -32.07
N ILE A 528 7.63 11.99 -32.09
CA ILE A 528 6.97 11.14 -33.10
C ILE A 528 5.97 12.00 -33.86
N LYS A 529 6.10 12.07 -35.16
CA LYS A 529 5.17 12.80 -36.03
C LYS A 529 3.81 12.08 -36.04
N ILE A 530 2.74 12.85 -35.90
CA ILE A 530 1.36 12.37 -35.85
C ILE A 530 0.58 12.93 -37.02
N ASP A 531 -0.17 12.08 -37.71
CA ASP A 531 -1.16 12.49 -38.70
C ASP A 531 -2.45 12.95 -38.01
N THR A 532 -2.47 14.24 -37.68
CA THR A 532 -3.59 14.86 -36.93
C THR A 532 -4.88 14.84 -37.75
N GLN A 533 -4.82 14.92 -39.11
CA GLN A 533 -5.99 14.83 -39.94
C GLN A 533 -6.61 13.44 -39.82
N ARG A 534 -5.83 12.39 -39.92
CA ARG A 534 -6.28 11.01 -39.84
C ARG A 534 -6.87 10.72 -38.45
N LEU A 535 -6.23 11.19 -37.38
CA LEU A 535 -6.79 11.04 -36.00
C LEU A 535 -8.10 11.80 -35.84
N THR A 536 -8.27 12.97 -36.44
CA THR A 536 -9.52 13.73 -36.38
C THR A 536 -10.67 13.02 -37.14
N GLU A 537 -10.36 12.42 -38.30
CA GLU A 537 -11.32 11.58 -39.03
C GLU A 537 -11.75 10.37 -38.17
N MET A 538 -10.78 9.70 -37.56
CA MET A 538 -11.06 8.57 -36.62
C MET A 538 -11.84 8.99 -35.38
N ASP A 539 -11.62 10.18 -34.82
CA ASP A 539 -12.39 10.70 -33.71
C ASP A 539 -13.86 10.82 -34.08
N SER A 540 -14.15 11.31 -35.29
CA SER A 540 -15.52 11.42 -35.81
C SER A 540 -16.14 10.03 -36.03
N GLU A 541 -15.42 9.10 -36.68
CA GLU A 541 -15.87 7.70 -36.87
C GLU A 541 -16.19 7.01 -35.54
N PHE A 542 -15.36 7.22 -34.52
CA PHE A 542 -15.57 6.59 -33.22
C PHE A 542 -16.71 7.22 -32.45
N LYS A 543 -16.93 8.53 -32.55
CA LYS A 543 -18.09 9.22 -31.95
C LYS A 543 -19.40 8.68 -32.51
N GLU A 544 -19.51 8.49 -33.83
CA GLU A 544 -20.67 7.89 -34.46
C GLU A 544 -20.94 6.48 -33.92
N LYS A 545 -19.92 5.60 -33.94
CA LYS A 545 -20.04 4.24 -33.41
C LYS A 545 -20.40 4.17 -31.95
N ILE A 546 -19.83 5.06 -31.12
CA ILE A 546 -20.16 5.15 -29.69
C ILE A 546 -21.63 5.51 -29.51
N SER A 547 -22.13 6.51 -30.28
CA SER A 547 -23.53 6.93 -30.23
C SER A 547 -24.48 5.82 -30.66
N GLU A 548 -24.18 5.10 -31.74
CA GLU A 548 -24.94 3.93 -32.16
C GLU A 548 -25.01 2.83 -31.11
N LEU A 549 -23.87 2.51 -30.49
CA LEU A 549 -23.81 1.51 -29.43
C LEU A 549 -24.55 1.95 -28.15
N GLU A 550 -24.49 3.24 -27.81
CA GLU A 550 -25.26 3.79 -26.69
C GLU A 550 -26.77 3.63 -26.91
N GLU A 551 -27.26 3.95 -28.11
CA GLU A 551 -28.67 3.80 -28.44
C GLU A 551 -29.13 2.34 -28.42
N LEU A 552 -28.33 1.41 -28.96
CA LEU A 552 -28.59 -0.03 -28.91
C LEU A 552 -28.65 -0.53 -27.45
N ILE A 553 -27.67 -0.15 -26.63
CA ILE A 553 -27.61 -0.55 -25.23
C ILE A 553 -28.83 -0.01 -24.46
N TYR A 554 -29.26 1.24 -24.71
CA TYR A 554 -30.45 1.81 -24.05
C TYR A 554 -31.74 1.14 -24.50
N GLN A 555 -31.87 0.77 -25.78
CA GLN A 555 -32.99 -0.02 -26.28
C GLN A 555 -33.06 -1.39 -25.60
N GLU A 556 -31.94 -2.10 -25.52
CA GLU A 556 -31.85 -3.42 -24.90
C GLU A 556 -32.05 -3.36 -23.37
N ALA A 557 -31.63 -2.29 -22.72
CA ALA A 557 -31.87 -2.04 -21.30
C ALA A 557 -33.32 -1.59 -21.01
N GLY A 558 -34.01 -1.02 -22.01
CA GLY A 558 -35.33 -0.43 -21.88
C GLY A 558 -35.35 0.90 -21.15
N GLU A 559 -34.20 1.52 -20.89
CA GLU A 559 -34.04 2.85 -20.26
C GLU A 559 -32.67 3.45 -20.49
N LYS A 560 -32.56 4.77 -20.38
CA LYS A 560 -31.28 5.49 -20.41
C LYS A 560 -30.65 5.49 -19.03
N PHE A 561 -29.36 5.21 -18.97
CA PHE A 561 -28.57 5.23 -17.74
C PHE A 561 -27.11 5.61 -18.04
N ASN A 562 -26.31 5.89 -17.01
CA ASN A 562 -24.91 6.20 -17.21
C ASN A 562 -24.07 4.92 -17.43
N LEU A 563 -23.68 4.64 -18.68
CA LEU A 563 -22.85 3.49 -19.09
C LEU A 563 -21.48 3.45 -18.43
N ASN A 564 -20.97 4.62 -18.02
CA ASN A 564 -19.69 4.74 -17.32
C ASN A 564 -19.84 4.57 -15.79
N SER A 565 -21.06 4.33 -15.28
CA SER A 565 -21.31 4.03 -13.87
C SER A 565 -21.39 2.52 -13.64
N PRO A 566 -20.38 1.87 -13.04
CA PRO A 566 -20.44 0.44 -12.73
C PRO A 566 -21.64 0.05 -11.88
N LYS A 567 -22.09 0.97 -11.00
CA LYS A 567 -23.24 0.75 -10.14
C LYS A 567 -24.56 0.67 -10.94
N GLN A 568 -24.82 1.66 -11.82
CA GLN A 568 -26.03 1.66 -12.64
C GLN A 568 -26.04 0.49 -13.61
N LEU A 569 -24.91 0.25 -14.28
CA LEU A 569 -24.75 -0.88 -15.19
C LEU A 569 -24.97 -2.23 -14.47
N GLY A 570 -24.48 -2.37 -13.23
CA GLY A 570 -24.69 -3.57 -12.43
C GLY A 570 -26.17 -3.83 -12.13
N VAL A 571 -26.94 -2.78 -11.81
CA VAL A 571 -28.39 -2.89 -11.61
C VAL A 571 -29.10 -3.35 -12.90
N ILE A 572 -28.76 -2.76 -14.05
CA ILE A 572 -29.34 -3.16 -15.34
C ILE A 572 -29.07 -4.63 -15.64
N LEU A 573 -27.82 -5.06 -15.58
CA LEU A 573 -27.42 -6.42 -15.97
C LEU A 573 -27.94 -7.50 -15.03
N PHE A 574 -27.82 -7.28 -13.71
CA PHE A 574 -28.04 -8.34 -12.72
C PHE A 574 -29.38 -8.28 -12.01
N GLU A 575 -30.01 -7.09 -11.89
CA GLU A 575 -31.31 -6.97 -11.25
C GLU A 575 -32.46 -6.90 -12.27
N LYS A 576 -32.30 -6.12 -13.34
CA LYS A 576 -33.35 -5.94 -14.35
C LYS A 576 -33.32 -7.08 -15.38
N LEU A 577 -32.19 -7.33 -16.01
CA LEU A 577 -32.03 -8.38 -17.02
C LEU A 577 -31.75 -9.78 -16.41
N LYS A 578 -31.55 -9.86 -15.09
CA LYS A 578 -31.37 -11.10 -14.32
C LYS A 578 -30.26 -12.02 -14.84
N LEU A 579 -29.19 -11.43 -15.39
CA LEU A 579 -28.02 -12.20 -15.79
C LEU A 579 -27.32 -12.83 -14.57
N PRO A 580 -26.64 -13.98 -14.73
CA PRO A 580 -25.99 -14.65 -13.61
C PRO A 580 -24.89 -13.77 -13.00
N VAL A 581 -24.90 -13.64 -11.67
CA VAL A 581 -23.92 -12.85 -10.93
C VAL A 581 -22.62 -13.63 -10.80
N ILE A 582 -21.59 -13.27 -11.54
CA ILE A 582 -20.27 -13.94 -11.53
C ILE A 582 -19.43 -13.46 -10.32
N LYS A 583 -19.46 -12.13 -10.03
CA LYS A 583 -18.65 -11.55 -8.96
C LYS A 583 -19.33 -10.33 -8.36
N LYS A 584 -19.28 -10.24 -7.02
CA LYS A 584 -19.70 -9.03 -6.28
C LYS A 584 -18.47 -8.26 -5.77
N THR A 585 -18.62 -6.95 -5.66
CA THR A 585 -17.67 -6.04 -4.99
C THR A 585 -18.30 -5.51 -3.70
N LYS A 586 -17.53 -4.80 -2.88
CA LYS A 586 -18.05 -4.16 -1.65
C LYS A 586 -19.21 -3.18 -1.92
N THR A 587 -19.24 -2.56 -3.10
CA THR A 587 -20.20 -1.51 -3.48
C THR A 587 -21.29 -2.00 -4.43
N GLY A 588 -21.36 -3.30 -4.72
CA GLY A 588 -22.37 -3.88 -5.60
C GLY A 588 -21.83 -4.96 -6.55
N TYR A 589 -22.40 -5.04 -7.75
CA TYR A 589 -22.02 -6.05 -8.75
C TYR A 589 -20.76 -5.61 -9.49
N SER A 590 -19.84 -6.56 -9.77
CA SER A 590 -18.70 -6.31 -10.62
C SER A 590 -19.12 -6.29 -12.09
N THR A 591 -18.79 -5.21 -12.78
CA THR A 591 -18.92 -5.09 -14.24
C THR A 591 -17.56 -4.99 -14.93
N ALA A 592 -16.52 -5.55 -14.31
CA ALA A 592 -15.18 -5.59 -14.89
C ALA A 592 -15.16 -6.43 -16.17
N VAL A 593 -14.18 -6.18 -17.03
CA VAL A 593 -14.09 -6.82 -18.36
C VAL A 593 -14.07 -8.34 -18.24
N ASP A 594 -13.30 -8.90 -17.28
CA ASP A 594 -13.23 -10.34 -17.01
C ASP A 594 -14.58 -10.97 -16.59
N VAL A 595 -15.46 -10.18 -16.00
CA VAL A 595 -16.83 -10.59 -15.62
C VAL A 595 -17.75 -10.53 -16.84
N LEU A 596 -17.71 -9.43 -17.60
CA LEU A 596 -18.54 -9.27 -18.80
C LEU A 596 -18.15 -10.27 -19.90
N GLU A 597 -16.86 -10.60 -20.07
CA GLU A 597 -16.40 -11.63 -20.99
C GLU A 597 -17.01 -13.02 -20.68
N LYS A 598 -17.19 -13.36 -19.42
CA LYS A 598 -17.87 -14.61 -19.01
C LYS A 598 -19.38 -14.61 -19.28
N LEU A 599 -19.96 -13.43 -19.44
CA LEU A 599 -21.38 -13.24 -19.78
C LEU A 599 -21.59 -13.08 -21.29
N ARG A 600 -20.52 -13.04 -22.09
CA ARG A 600 -20.57 -12.89 -23.54
C ARG A 600 -21.47 -13.94 -24.18
N GLY A 601 -22.32 -13.53 -25.11
CA GLY A 601 -23.28 -14.41 -25.80
C GLY A 601 -24.53 -14.80 -24.98
N MET A 602 -24.62 -14.41 -23.70
CA MET A 602 -25.83 -14.65 -22.90
C MET A 602 -26.96 -13.62 -23.16
N ALA A 603 -26.57 -12.38 -23.52
CA ALA A 603 -27.49 -11.34 -23.92
C ALA A 603 -26.76 -10.35 -24.83
N PRO A 604 -27.40 -9.84 -25.93
CA PRO A 604 -26.76 -8.92 -26.87
C PRO A 604 -26.18 -7.67 -26.22
N ILE A 605 -26.85 -7.13 -25.19
CA ILE A 605 -26.39 -5.95 -24.44
C ILE A 605 -24.96 -6.12 -23.88
N VAL A 606 -24.54 -7.33 -23.51
CA VAL A 606 -23.20 -7.59 -22.96
C VAL A 606 -22.14 -7.36 -24.02
N ASP A 607 -22.36 -7.87 -25.24
CA ASP A 607 -21.45 -7.69 -26.36
C ASP A 607 -21.38 -6.21 -26.77
N ASN A 608 -22.52 -5.51 -26.79
CA ASN A 608 -22.60 -4.10 -27.09
C ASN A 608 -21.87 -3.24 -26.04
N ILE A 609 -21.98 -3.57 -24.75
CA ILE A 609 -21.24 -2.89 -23.65
C ILE A 609 -19.73 -3.13 -23.78
N LEU A 610 -19.30 -4.34 -24.09
CA LEU A 610 -17.88 -4.65 -24.31
C LEU A 610 -17.31 -3.84 -25.48
N ASN A 611 -18.04 -3.80 -26.60
CA ASN A 611 -17.67 -3.02 -27.79
C ASN A 611 -17.65 -1.51 -27.48
N TYR A 612 -18.70 -1.00 -26.82
CA TYR A 612 -18.76 0.39 -26.38
C TYR A 612 -17.54 0.78 -25.56
N ARG A 613 -17.24 0.03 -24.50
CA ARG A 613 -16.08 0.31 -23.63
C ARG A 613 -14.75 0.25 -24.38
N GLN A 614 -14.62 -0.69 -25.31
CA GLN A 614 -13.43 -0.81 -26.13
C GLN A 614 -13.22 0.41 -27.02
N ILE A 615 -14.26 0.81 -27.79
CA ILE A 615 -14.17 1.95 -28.70
C ILE A 615 -14.04 3.27 -27.93
N ALA A 616 -14.81 3.45 -26.86
CA ALA A 616 -14.71 4.64 -26.01
C ALA A 616 -13.32 4.81 -25.38
N LYS A 617 -12.67 3.71 -24.96
CA LYS A 617 -11.29 3.74 -24.49
C LYS A 617 -10.29 4.07 -25.61
N LEU A 618 -10.45 3.51 -26.79
CA LEU A 618 -9.60 3.83 -27.95
C LEU A 618 -9.73 5.30 -28.31
N GLN A 619 -10.94 5.79 -28.40
CA GLN A 619 -11.25 7.18 -28.73
C GLN A 619 -10.68 8.15 -27.69
N SER A 620 -11.00 7.97 -26.41
CA SER A 620 -10.61 8.92 -25.35
C SER A 620 -9.10 8.90 -25.06
N THR A 621 -8.49 7.71 -25.01
CA THR A 621 -7.08 7.57 -24.60
C THR A 621 -6.11 7.77 -25.75
N TYR A 622 -6.39 7.16 -26.90
CA TYR A 622 -5.39 7.11 -27.98
C TYR A 622 -5.70 8.06 -29.15
N VAL A 623 -6.95 8.42 -29.41
CA VAL A 623 -7.27 9.37 -30.49
C VAL A 623 -7.32 10.78 -29.93
N THR A 624 -8.30 11.08 -29.08
CA THR A 624 -8.45 12.42 -28.46
C THR A 624 -7.27 12.73 -27.53
N GLY A 625 -6.75 11.70 -26.82
CA GLY A 625 -5.59 11.85 -25.94
C GLY A 625 -4.32 12.26 -26.67
N LEU A 626 -4.04 11.67 -27.85
CA LEU A 626 -2.90 12.05 -28.69
C LEU A 626 -3.09 13.44 -29.29
N LEU A 627 -4.26 13.75 -29.86
CA LEU A 627 -4.57 15.07 -30.43
C LEU A 627 -4.36 16.21 -29.44
N LYS A 628 -4.60 15.99 -28.14
CA LYS A 628 -4.42 17.00 -27.09
C LYS A 628 -2.97 17.31 -26.74
N VAL A 629 -2.05 16.41 -27.05
CA VAL A 629 -0.64 16.50 -26.67
C VAL A 629 0.31 16.69 -27.86
N VAL A 630 -0.24 16.81 -29.06
CA VAL A 630 0.55 17.20 -30.24
C VAL A 630 1.08 18.61 -30.03
N SER A 631 2.38 18.77 -30.19
CA SER A 631 3.06 20.07 -30.09
C SER A 631 2.72 20.95 -31.31
N ASP A 632 2.27 22.18 -31.05
CA ASP A 632 1.99 23.17 -32.11
C ASP A 632 3.24 23.60 -32.86
N GLN A 633 4.42 23.41 -32.26
CA GLN A 633 5.70 23.89 -32.82
C GLN A 633 6.20 22.99 -33.95
N ASP A 634 6.06 21.67 -33.80
CA ASP A 634 6.65 20.71 -34.73
C ASP A 634 5.69 19.59 -35.17
N GLN A 635 4.42 19.65 -34.72
CA GLN A 635 3.36 18.66 -35.04
C GLN A 635 3.74 17.25 -34.60
N LYS A 636 4.47 17.10 -33.52
CA LYS A 636 4.91 15.84 -32.95
C LYS A 636 4.37 15.63 -31.54
N VAL A 637 4.42 14.38 -31.12
CA VAL A 637 4.16 13.97 -29.76
C VAL A 637 5.49 13.62 -29.08
N HIS A 638 5.77 14.23 -27.92
CA HIS A 638 6.97 14.02 -27.14
C HIS A 638 6.59 13.24 -25.87
N THR A 639 6.65 11.92 -25.94
CA THR A 639 6.45 11.08 -24.76
C THR A 639 7.65 11.15 -23.84
N ARG A 640 7.46 10.85 -22.56
CA ARG A 640 8.54 10.65 -21.61
C ARG A 640 8.77 9.17 -21.36
N TYR A 641 10.00 8.69 -21.51
CA TYR A 641 10.39 7.32 -21.19
C TYR A 641 10.92 7.26 -19.75
N THR A 642 10.20 6.58 -18.86
CA THR A 642 10.67 6.41 -17.47
C THR A 642 11.54 5.17 -17.36
N GLN A 643 12.80 5.38 -16.97
CA GLN A 643 13.83 4.35 -16.84
C GLN A 643 13.86 3.78 -15.42
N THR A 644 13.38 4.51 -14.43
CA THR A 644 13.49 4.23 -13.00
C THR A 644 12.15 3.87 -12.33
N LEU A 645 11.12 3.50 -13.12
CA LEU A 645 9.78 3.25 -12.58
C LEU A 645 9.52 1.80 -12.19
N THR A 646 10.01 0.84 -12.99
CA THR A 646 9.66 -0.57 -12.80
C THR A 646 10.77 -1.32 -12.07
N ALA A 647 10.41 -2.15 -11.08
CA ALA A 647 11.38 -2.99 -10.38
C ALA A 647 12.08 -4.05 -11.28
N THR A 648 11.59 -4.24 -12.52
CA THR A 648 12.08 -5.26 -13.46
C THR A 648 13.04 -4.72 -14.51
N GLY A 649 13.42 -3.44 -14.47
CA GLY A 649 14.28 -2.79 -15.48
C GLY A 649 13.60 -2.51 -16.83
N ARG A 650 12.26 -2.70 -16.93
CA ARG A 650 11.53 -2.35 -18.16
C ARG A 650 11.31 -0.85 -18.22
N LEU A 651 11.40 -0.29 -19.43
CA LEU A 651 10.98 1.09 -19.67
C LEU A 651 9.46 1.23 -19.60
N SER A 652 9.01 2.40 -19.23
CA SER A 652 7.62 2.82 -19.34
C SER A 652 7.53 4.11 -20.16
N SER A 653 6.40 4.35 -20.82
CA SER A 653 6.12 5.56 -21.58
C SER A 653 4.94 6.28 -20.96
N VAL A 654 5.09 7.58 -20.71
CA VAL A 654 4.07 8.43 -20.08
C VAL A 654 3.96 9.77 -20.80
N ASP A 655 2.82 10.40 -20.70
CA ASP A 655 2.52 11.75 -21.21
C ASP A 655 2.84 11.98 -22.70
N PRO A 656 2.29 11.15 -23.61
CA PRO A 656 1.32 10.07 -23.46
C PRO A 656 1.97 8.68 -23.41
N ASN A 657 1.22 7.67 -22.94
CA ASN A 657 1.68 6.29 -23.01
C ASN A 657 1.52 5.72 -24.42
N LEU A 658 2.63 5.56 -25.14
CA LEU A 658 2.68 5.02 -26.50
C LEU A 658 2.89 3.50 -26.55
N GLN A 659 3.28 2.88 -25.44
CA GLN A 659 3.56 1.43 -25.37
C GLN A 659 2.27 0.59 -25.36
N ASN A 660 1.17 1.13 -24.85
CA ASN A 660 -0.07 0.40 -24.63
C ASN A 660 -1.10 0.57 -25.76
N ILE A 661 -0.72 1.11 -26.93
CA ILE A 661 -1.61 1.21 -28.10
C ILE A 661 -1.94 -0.22 -28.58
N PRO A 662 -3.23 -0.63 -28.61
CA PRO A 662 -3.60 -1.99 -28.97
C PRO A 662 -3.20 -2.37 -30.40
N ILE A 663 -2.64 -3.57 -30.59
CA ILE A 663 -2.24 -4.09 -31.92
C ILE A 663 -3.13 -5.22 -32.39
N ARG A 664 -3.86 -5.88 -31.50
CA ARG A 664 -4.72 -7.02 -31.85
C ARG A 664 -6.00 -6.58 -32.52
N LEU A 665 -6.48 -5.38 -32.25
CA LEU A 665 -7.70 -4.80 -32.79
C LEU A 665 -7.41 -4.08 -34.13
N ALA A 666 -8.33 -4.15 -35.06
CA ALA A 666 -8.21 -3.46 -36.34
C ALA A 666 -8.15 -1.94 -36.16
N GLU A 667 -8.99 -1.40 -35.28
CA GLU A 667 -9.02 0.01 -34.87
C GLU A 667 -7.71 0.46 -34.23
N GLY A 668 -7.15 -0.36 -33.35
CA GLY A 668 -5.84 -0.07 -32.71
C GLY A 668 -4.69 -0.05 -33.72
N ARG A 669 -4.71 -0.93 -34.73
CA ARG A 669 -3.74 -0.89 -35.83
C ARG A 669 -3.87 0.39 -36.70
N LYS A 670 -5.09 0.88 -36.94
CA LYS A 670 -5.32 2.15 -37.65
C LYS A 670 -4.74 3.34 -36.87
N ILE A 671 -4.87 3.35 -35.52
CA ILE A 671 -4.25 4.39 -34.66
C ILE A 671 -2.73 4.39 -34.82
N ARG A 672 -2.10 3.22 -34.94
CA ARG A 672 -0.64 3.12 -35.18
C ARG A 672 -0.19 3.56 -36.57
N GLN A 673 -1.09 3.61 -37.52
CA GLN A 673 -0.80 4.11 -38.87
C GLN A 673 -0.88 5.64 -38.94
N ALA A 674 -1.60 6.29 -38.01
CA ALA A 674 -1.63 7.73 -37.86
C ALA A 674 -0.48 8.21 -36.97
#